data_e7e4da2019b612cc2920c4767242d6f7
#
_entry.id   e7e4da2019b612cc2920c4767242d6f7
#
_cell.length_a   1.000
_cell.length_b   1.000
_cell.length_c   1.000
_cell.angle_alpha   90.00
_cell.angle_beta   90.00
_cell.angle_gamma   90.00
#
_symmetry.space_group_name_H-M   'P 1'
#
loop_
_entity.id
_entity.type
_entity.pdbx_description
1 polymer ?
#
loop_
_entity_poly.entity_id
_entity_poly.type
_entity_poly.pdbx_seq_one_letter_code
_entity_poly.pdbx_strand_id
1 'polypeptide(L)'
;MKVLKFGGTSVGSVKSILSVKGIVEKEAKRQPVIVVVSALGGITDKLIATSKLAENGDDKWKQSFDEIVDRHYMMIDTVITDNTAREQLFATIDILLDQLKSIFFGVYLVHDLSKKSYDTIVSYGERISSHIVAAMIRGARRVNSLDFIVTEQKNGRHILDSDLTHKRVCETFANLSRISIVPGFISRDRDTHDITNLGRGGSDYTAAIIAASLDADVLEIWTDVDGFMTADPRVIKNAYTISELSYIEAMELCNFGAKVIYPPTIYPVCVKNIPIKVKNTFNPENPGTIIKQQIANDFKPIKGISSISGTTLITVAGLSMVGVIGVNQRIFTALTNGGISAFMVSQASSENSTSIGVRDADAEEAVNVLNSEFAKEIETGAMFPMHSEGGLATVAIVGENMRHTPGVAGKLFGTLGRSGISVIACAQGASETNISFVIQGKSLRKALNVLHDSFFLSDYKVLNLFICGIGTVGSMLIEQIRSQYEELKEHSRLKLNVVGIASSKNAIFDRDGLDLSHYKEMLQQSSPSNIELLKEKILGMNIFNSVFVDCTASKDVAQIYQTLLEHNINVVAANKIAASSDYQSYIRLKNTALERGVIYRFETNVGAGLPIIGTINDLRNSGDKILKIEAVLSGTLNYIFNELSATVPFSETVRLAKENGYSEPDPRIDLSGTDVIRKLVILTREAGYQIEQADVEKHLFIPQQMFEGSTDDFWAKLPSLDKQFEAKRQQLEAEGKRWRFVAEMENGAAKVSLKEVAKGHPFYNLQGSNNIVMLTTERYKEFPMLIQGYGAGAGVTAAGVFANIMSIANI
;
A
#
# COMPACT_ATOMS: atom_id res chain seq x y z
N MET A 1 -2.88 11.20 -41.68
CA MET A 1 -4.24 11.25 -41.06
C MET A 1 -4.23 10.62 -39.68
N LYS A 2 -5.21 10.94 -38.84
CA LYS A 2 -5.34 10.34 -37.49
C LYS A 2 -6.62 9.52 -37.37
N VAL A 3 -6.54 8.47 -36.55
CA VAL A 3 -7.71 7.74 -36.10
C VAL A 3 -7.91 8.06 -34.61
N LEU A 4 -9.09 8.58 -34.26
CA LEU A 4 -9.47 8.93 -32.89
C LEU A 4 -10.57 7.97 -32.42
N LYS A 5 -10.40 7.29 -31.28
CA LYS A 5 -11.45 6.46 -30.70
C LYS A 5 -11.94 7.06 -29.40
N PHE A 6 -13.25 7.18 -29.27
CA PHE A 6 -13.89 7.65 -28.03
C PHE A 6 -14.69 6.53 -27.36
N GLY A 7 -14.37 6.23 -26.12
CA GLY A 7 -15.06 5.23 -25.30
C GLY A 7 -16.46 5.68 -24.83
N GLY A 8 -17.25 4.75 -24.28
CA GLY A 8 -18.60 5.05 -23.81
C GLY A 8 -18.67 6.16 -22.76
N THR A 9 -17.69 6.28 -21.86
CA THR A 9 -17.58 7.37 -20.87
C THR A 9 -17.37 8.73 -21.56
N SER A 10 -16.61 8.76 -22.66
CA SER A 10 -16.36 9.99 -23.45
C SER A 10 -17.60 10.51 -24.18
N VAL A 11 -18.54 9.64 -24.54
CA VAL A 11 -19.81 10.00 -25.19
C VAL A 11 -21.02 9.84 -24.26
N GLY A 12 -20.78 9.52 -22.97
CA GLY A 12 -21.82 9.16 -22.01
C GLY A 12 -22.59 10.31 -21.36
N SER A 13 -22.11 11.55 -21.46
CA SER A 13 -22.78 12.73 -20.88
C SER A 13 -22.71 13.93 -21.84
N VAL A 14 -23.59 14.90 -21.65
CA VAL A 14 -23.58 16.16 -22.43
C VAL A 14 -22.21 16.86 -22.35
N LYS A 15 -21.64 16.94 -21.15
CA LYS A 15 -20.33 17.58 -20.93
C LYS A 15 -19.23 16.84 -21.69
N SER A 16 -19.20 15.52 -21.61
CA SER A 16 -18.14 14.71 -22.25
C SER A 16 -18.26 14.73 -23.78
N ILE A 17 -19.47 14.61 -24.33
CA ILE A 17 -19.68 14.60 -25.79
C ILE A 17 -19.35 15.96 -26.42
N LEU A 18 -19.59 17.09 -25.71
CA LEU A 18 -19.16 18.42 -26.16
C LEU A 18 -17.63 18.55 -26.14
N SER A 19 -16.93 17.91 -25.18
CA SER A 19 -15.48 17.83 -25.21
C SER A 19 -14.98 17.04 -26.43
N VAL A 20 -15.65 15.93 -26.78
CA VAL A 20 -15.36 15.17 -28.01
C VAL A 20 -15.46 16.06 -29.24
N LYS A 21 -16.54 16.87 -29.36
CA LYS A 21 -16.71 17.84 -30.45
C LYS A 21 -15.50 18.77 -30.56
N GLY A 22 -15.12 19.40 -29.45
CA GLY A 22 -13.98 20.33 -29.42
C GLY A 22 -12.65 19.67 -29.83
N ILE A 23 -12.40 18.46 -29.36
CA ILE A 23 -11.21 17.67 -29.69
C ILE A 23 -11.17 17.35 -31.18
N VAL A 24 -12.28 16.81 -31.74
CA VAL A 24 -12.38 16.44 -33.15
C VAL A 24 -12.22 17.65 -34.06
N GLU A 25 -12.91 18.76 -33.78
CA GLU A 25 -12.81 20.01 -34.55
C GLU A 25 -11.40 20.61 -34.49
N LYS A 26 -10.70 20.55 -33.33
CA LYS A 26 -9.32 20.99 -33.17
C LYS A 26 -8.35 20.17 -34.03
N GLU A 27 -8.46 18.84 -33.98
CA GLU A 27 -7.58 17.95 -34.76
C GLU A 27 -7.89 18.00 -36.26
N ALA A 28 -9.16 18.11 -36.62
CA ALA A 28 -9.60 18.24 -38.01
C ALA A 28 -9.12 19.52 -38.71
N LYS A 29 -8.76 20.59 -37.97
CA LYS A 29 -8.11 21.77 -38.56
C LYS A 29 -6.74 21.47 -39.11
N ARG A 30 -6.03 20.49 -38.52
CA ARG A 30 -4.64 20.13 -38.88
C ARG A 30 -4.60 19.09 -40.00
N GLN A 31 -5.37 18.02 -39.90
CA GLN A 31 -5.37 16.90 -40.85
C GLN A 31 -6.71 16.17 -40.85
N PRO A 32 -6.99 15.31 -41.89
CA PRO A 32 -8.19 14.47 -41.87
C PRO A 32 -8.20 13.55 -40.68
N VAL A 33 -9.39 13.34 -40.08
CA VAL A 33 -9.60 12.48 -38.92
C VAL A 33 -10.72 11.49 -39.18
N ILE A 34 -10.49 10.23 -38.76
CA ILE A 34 -11.50 9.19 -38.65
C ILE A 34 -11.80 8.99 -37.16
N VAL A 35 -13.05 9.12 -36.80
CA VAL A 35 -13.51 9.08 -35.41
C VAL A 35 -14.34 7.83 -35.19
N VAL A 36 -13.87 6.91 -34.36
CA VAL A 36 -14.60 5.71 -33.98
C VAL A 36 -15.27 5.95 -32.62
N VAL A 37 -16.58 5.75 -32.56
CA VAL A 37 -17.37 5.99 -31.36
C VAL A 37 -17.99 4.70 -30.82
N SER A 38 -18.00 4.56 -29.49
CA SER A 38 -18.74 3.52 -28.78
C SER A 38 -20.21 3.94 -28.57
N ALA A 39 -21.04 3.04 -28.06
CA ALA A 39 -22.36 3.37 -27.53
C ALA A 39 -22.27 4.45 -26.43
N LEU A 40 -23.35 5.20 -26.19
CA LEU A 40 -23.41 6.09 -25.04
C LEU A 40 -23.21 5.30 -23.74
N GLY A 41 -22.48 5.88 -22.77
CA GLY A 41 -22.11 5.21 -21.53
C GLY A 41 -23.30 4.55 -20.84
N GLY A 42 -23.18 3.25 -20.54
CA GLY A 42 -24.18 2.42 -19.90
C GLY A 42 -25.27 1.84 -20.84
N ILE A 43 -25.34 2.28 -22.10
CA ILE A 43 -26.38 1.80 -23.04
C ILE A 43 -26.19 0.35 -23.44
N THR A 44 -24.95 -0.10 -23.66
CA THR A 44 -24.69 -1.52 -24.01
C THR A 44 -25.17 -2.46 -22.90
N ASP A 45 -24.85 -2.15 -21.63
CA ASP A 45 -25.31 -2.95 -20.48
C ASP A 45 -26.86 -2.94 -20.37
N LYS A 46 -27.46 -1.79 -20.64
CA LYS A 46 -28.91 -1.63 -20.65
C LYS A 46 -29.58 -2.47 -21.75
N LEU A 47 -29.04 -2.45 -22.97
CA LEU A 47 -29.49 -3.30 -24.08
C LEU A 47 -29.42 -4.77 -23.73
N ILE A 48 -28.33 -5.23 -23.11
CA ILE A 48 -28.15 -6.62 -22.65
C ILE A 48 -29.18 -6.97 -21.55
N ALA A 49 -29.35 -6.10 -20.57
CA ALA A 49 -30.33 -6.34 -19.49
C ALA A 49 -31.76 -6.39 -20.04
N THR A 50 -32.12 -5.48 -20.95
CA THR A 50 -33.44 -5.45 -21.59
C THR A 50 -33.69 -6.71 -22.43
N SER A 51 -32.68 -7.21 -23.16
CA SER A 51 -32.80 -8.44 -23.95
C SER A 51 -33.07 -9.69 -23.06
N LYS A 52 -32.43 -9.74 -21.88
CA LYS A 52 -32.68 -10.81 -20.90
C LYS A 52 -34.08 -10.75 -20.29
N LEU A 53 -34.60 -9.53 -20.02
CA LEU A 53 -35.96 -9.35 -19.56
C LEU A 53 -36.96 -9.86 -20.61
N ALA A 54 -36.74 -9.52 -21.88
CA ALA A 54 -37.57 -10.00 -23.00
C ALA A 54 -37.49 -11.52 -23.13
N GLU A 55 -36.32 -12.12 -23.10
CA GLU A 55 -36.08 -13.57 -23.14
C GLU A 55 -36.85 -14.31 -22.03
N ASN A 56 -36.87 -13.75 -20.82
CA ASN A 56 -37.57 -14.30 -19.66
C ASN A 56 -39.10 -14.04 -19.68
N GLY A 57 -39.64 -13.36 -20.68
CA GLY A 57 -41.07 -13.02 -20.76
C GLY A 57 -41.49 -11.96 -19.73
N ASP A 58 -40.55 -11.16 -19.20
CA ASP A 58 -40.85 -10.11 -18.21
C ASP A 58 -41.25 -8.82 -18.92
N ASP A 59 -42.50 -8.37 -18.72
CA ASP A 59 -43.05 -7.15 -19.31
C ASP A 59 -42.26 -5.86 -18.98
N LYS A 60 -41.40 -5.88 -17.98
CA LYS A 60 -40.48 -4.78 -17.62
C LYS A 60 -39.51 -4.41 -18.74
N TRP A 61 -39.33 -5.29 -19.74
CA TRP A 61 -38.52 -4.92 -20.92
C TRP A 61 -39.00 -3.68 -21.60
N LYS A 62 -40.32 -3.43 -21.61
CA LYS A 62 -40.95 -2.22 -22.22
C LYS A 62 -40.49 -0.95 -21.52
N GLN A 63 -40.58 -0.92 -20.19
CA GLN A 63 -40.08 0.21 -19.39
C GLN A 63 -38.57 0.41 -19.58
N SER A 64 -37.79 -0.69 -19.56
CA SER A 64 -36.33 -0.64 -19.78
C SER A 64 -36.00 -0.13 -21.18
N PHE A 65 -36.79 -0.43 -22.19
CA PHE A 65 -36.66 0.12 -23.55
C PHE A 65 -36.98 1.62 -23.59
N ASP A 66 -38.06 2.07 -22.95
CA ASP A 66 -38.40 3.49 -22.86
C ASP A 66 -37.28 4.31 -22.22
N GLU A 67 -36.62 3.80 -21.20
CA GLU A 67 -35.42 4.43 -20.60
C GLU A 67 -34.24 4.54 -21.58
N ILE A 68 -34.08 3.59 -22.52
CA ILE A 68 -33.09 3.67 -23.59
C ILE A 68 -33.48 4.81 -24.57
N VAL A 69 -34.75 4.92 -24.94
CA VAL A 69 -35.29 5.96 -25.81
C VAL A 69 -35.06 7.35 -25.20
N ASP A 70 -35.52 7.53 -23.97
CA ASP A 70 -35.40 8.79 -23.22
C ASP A 70 -33.98 9.27 -23.12
N ARG A 71 -33.03 8.34 -22.87
CA ARG A 71 -31.62 8.65 -22.77
C ARG A 71 -31.04 9.20 -24.08
N HIS A 72 -31.42 8.65 -25.21
CA HIS A 72 -30.98 9.12 -26.51
C HIS A 72 -31.63 10.45 -26.88
N TYR A 73 -32.91 10.58 -26.62
CA TYR A 73 -33.67 11.83 -26.92
C TYR A 73 -33.15 13.00 -26.10
N MET A 74 -32.97 12.82 -24.80
CA MET A 74 -32.37 13.82 -23.92
C MET A 74 -31.00 14.29 -24.44
N MET A 75 -30.18 13.35 -24.92
CA MET A 75 -28.87 13.67 -25.48
C MET A 75 -29.01 14.51 -26.75
N ILE A 76 -29.89 14.12 -27.70
CA ILE A 76 -30.12 14.81 -28.97
C ILE A 76 -30.63 16.24 -28.71
N ASP A 77 -31.64 16.40 -27.87
CA ASP A 77 -32.22 17.70 -27.53
C ASP A 77 -31.20 18.69 -26.98
N THR A 78 -30.25 18.17 -26.19
CA THR A 78 -29.25 19.02 -25.53
C THR A 78 -28.08 19.37 -26.43
N VAL A 79 -27.61 18.44 -27.28
CA VAL A 79 -26.37 18.65 -28.04
C VAL A 79 -26.57 19.17 -29.46
N ILE A 80 -27.78 19.05 -30.05
CA ILE A 80 -28.09 19.52 -31.39
C ILE A 80 -28.89 20.82 -31.30
N THR A 81 -28.22 21.93 -31.56
CA THR A 81 -28.81 23.29 -31.46
C THR A 81 -29.61 23.75 -32.70
N ASP A 82 -29.31 23.18 -33.87
CA ASP A 82 -30.03 23.45 -35.10
C ASP A 82 -31.32 22.64 -35.15
N ASN A 83 -32.46 23.30 -35.22
CA ASN A 83 -33.80 22.68 -35.19
C ASN A 83 -34.02 21.73 -36.37
N THR A 84 -33.62 22.12 -37.58
CA THR A 84 -33.83 21.31 -38.79
C THR A 84 -32.97 20.04 -38.73
N ALA A 85 -31.70 20.17 -38.35
CA ALA A 85 -30.80 19.01 -38.16
C ALA A 85 -31.29 18.08 -37.04
N ARG A 86 -31.87 18.66 -35.98
CA ARG A 86 -32.46 17.91 -34.86
C ARG A 86 -33.67 17.09 -35.27
N GLU A 87 -34.63 17.69 -36.02
CA GLU A 87 -35.81 16.99 -36.53
C GLU A 87 -35.43 15.84 -37.48
N GLN A 88 -34.45 16.06 -38.39
CA GLN A 88 -33.97 15.03 -39.30
C GLN A 88 -33.29 13.90 -38.54
N LEU A 89 -32.55 14.23 -37.47
CA LEU A 89 -31.91 13.23 -36.62
C LEU A 89 -32.94 12.39 -35.86
N PHE A 90 -33.96 13.01 -35.25
CA PHE A 90 -35.04 12.28 -34.59
C PHE A 90 -35.71 11.31 -35.56
N ALA A 91 -36.13 11.73 -36.75
CA ALA A 91 -36.73 10.84 -37.75
C ALA A 91 -35.84 9.62 -38.08
N THR A 92 -34.50 9.84 -38.13
CA THR A 92 -33.54 8.74 -38.39
C THR A 92 -33.45 7.80 -37.18
N ILE A 93 -33.39 8.33 -35.96
CA ILE A 93 -33.27 7.55 -34.73
C ILE A 93 -34.56 6.80 -34.43
N ASP A 94 -35.73 7.38 -34.67
CA ASP A 94 -37.05 6.72 -34.51
C ASP A 94 -37.13 5.45 -35.33
N ILE A 95 -36.67 5.46 -36.57
CA ILE A 95 -36.63 4.25 -37.42
C ILE A 95 -35.76 3.16 -36.77
N LEU A 96 -34.59 3.54 -36.21
CA LEU A 96 -33.71 2.58 -35.55
C LEU A 96 -34.32 2.06 -34.24
N LEU A 97 -34.96 2.91 -33.46
CA LEU A 97 -35.62 2.52 -32.21
C LEU A 97 -36.84 1.63 -32.44
N ASP A 98 -37.63 1.88 -33.47
CA ASP A 98 -38.77 1.04 -33.83
C ASP A 98 -38.32 -0.36 -34.29
N GLN A 99 -37.22 -0.42 -35.07
CA GLN A 99 -36.62 -1.71 -35.42
C GLN A 99 -36.13 -2.46 -34.18
N LEU A 100 -35.43 -1.77 -33.26
CA LEU A 100 -34.96 -2.36 -32.03
C LEU A 100 -36.12 -2.86 -31.14
N LYS A 101 -37.21 -2.06 -31.03
CA LYS A 101 -38.42 -2.45 -30.30
C LYS A 101 -39.06 -3.71 -30.88
N SER A 102 -39.10 -3.81 -32.20
CA SER A 102 -39.67 -4.97 -32.89
C SER A 102 -38.85 -6.24 -32.62
N ILE A 103 -37.48 -6.11 -32.53
CA ILE A 103 -36.60 -7.25 -32.17
C ILE A 103 -36.84 -7.67 -30.73
N PHE A 104 -36.89 -6.73 -29.76
CA PHE A 104 -37.21 -7.05 -28.36
C PHE A 104 -38.58 -7.75 -28.22
N PHE A 105 -39.57 -7.27 -28.95
CA PHE A 105 -40.91 -7.87 -28.96
C PHE A 105 -40.89 -9.29 -29.55
N GLY A 106 -40.08 -9.52 -30.60
CA GLY A 106 -39.88 -10.87 -31.16
C GLY A 106 -39.24 -11.82 -30.15
N VAL A 107 -38.16 -11.39 -29.47
CA VAL A 107 -37.52 -12.18 -28.40
C VAL A 107 -38.48 -12.47 -27.25
N TYR A 108 -39.28 -11.45 -26.85
CA TYR A 108 -40.33 -11.61 -25.81
C TYR A 108 -41.38 -12.65 -26.14
N LEU A 109 -41.82 -12.72 -27.42
CA LEU A 109 -42.83 -13.69 -27.85
C LEU A 109 -42.28 -15.12 -27.97
N VAL A 110 -41.02 -15.25 -28.38
CA VAL A 110 -40.38 -16.57 -28.62
C VAL A 110 -39.71 -17.13 -27.38
N HIS A 111 -39.41 -16.29 -26.36
CA HIS A 111 -38.64 -16.64 -25.16
C HIS A 111 -37.26 -17.22 -25.49
N ASP A 112 -36.65 -16.78 -26.60
CA ASP A 112 -35.34 -17.23 -27.06
C ASP A 112 -34.51 -16.04 -27.53
N LEU A 113 -33.30 -15.90 -26.99
CA LEU A 113 -32.33 -14.89 -27.38
C LEU A 113 -31.17 -15.54 -28.16
N SER A 114 -31.41 -15.81 -29.45
CA SER A 114 -30.34 -16.34 -30.31
C SER A 114 -29.12 -15.42 -30.33
N LYS A 115 -27.93 -15.98 -30.59
CA LYS A 115 -26.68 -15.21 -30.75
C LYS A 115 -26.83 -14.09 -31.79
N LYS A 116 -27.52 -14.35 -32.89
CA LYS A 116 -27.81 -13.37 -33.95
C LYS A 116 -28.67 -12.22 -33.44
N SER A 117 -29.75 -12.53 -32.72
CA SER A 117 -30.63 -11.49 -32.11
C SER A 117 -29.87 -10.65 -31.09
N TYR A 118 -29.06 -11.30 -30.23
CA TYR A 118 -28.19 -10.62 -29.27
C TYR A 118 -27.22 -9.66 -29.95
N ASP A 119 -26.45 -10.14 -30.94
CA ASP A 119 -25.47 -9.32 -31.65
C ASP A 119 -26.13 -8.15 -32.38
N THR A 120 -27.32 -8.36 -32.95
CA THR A 120 -28.12 -7.30 -33.58
C THR A 120 -28.57 -6.26 -32.57
N ILE A 121 -29.15 -6.67 -31.42
CA ILE A 121 -29.62 -5.75 -30.37
C ILE A 121 -28.49 -4.88 -29.86
N VAL A 122 -27.35 -5.46 -29.47
CA VAL A 122 -26.25 -4.66 -28.91
C VAL A 122 -25.65 -3.69 -29.93
N SER A 123 -25.76 -3.99 -31.24
CA SER A 123 -25.25 -3.11 -32.31
C SER A 123 -25.94 -1.72 -32.35
N TYR A 124 -27.16 -1.61 -31.85
CA TYR A 124 -27.91 -0.35 -31.89
C TYR A 124 -27.26 0.74 -31.05
N GLY A 125 -26.53 0.41 -30.00
CA GLY A 125 -25.81 1.39 -29.18
C GLY A 125 -24.85 2.24 -30.01
N GLU A 126 -23.95 1.61 -30.77
CA GLU A 126 -22.96 2.29 -31.59
C GLU A 126 -23.60 2.90 -32.87
N ARG A 127 -24.60 2.22 -33.43
CA ARG A 127 -25.33 2.75 -34.60
C ARG A 127 -25.98 4.09 -34.25
N ILE A 128 -26.70 4.18 -33.13
CA ILE A 128 -27.40 5.43 -32.72
C ILE A 128 -26.37 6.50 -32.31
N SER A 129 -25.36 6.16 -31.45
CA SER A 129 -24.38 7.13 -30.99
C SER A 129 -23.60 7.77 -32.15
N SER A 130 -23.25 6.97 -33.20
CA SER A 130 -22.56 7.50 -34.38
C SER A 130 -23.38 8.50 -35.20
N HIS A 131 -24.70 8.37 -35.23
CA HIS A 131 -25.59 9.36 -35.85
C HIS A 131 -25.60 10.67 -35.04
N ILE A 132 -25.69 10.56 -33.70
CA ILE A 132 -25.69 11.73 -32.81
C ILE A 132 -24.39 12.52 -32.97
N VAL A 133 -23.23 11.82 -32.90
CA VAL A 133 -21.93 12.49 -33.01
C VAL A 133 -21.71 13.09 -34.41
N ALA A 134 -22.16 12.44 -35.46
CA ALA A 134 -22.04 12.96 -36.81
C ALA A 134 -22.87 14.20 -37.02
N ALA A 135 -24.11 14.26 -36.50
CA ALA A 135 -24.98 15.42 -36.58
C ALA A 135 -24.49 16.63 -35.76
N MET A 136 -23.81 16.35 -34.63
CA MET A 136 -23.27 17.37 -33.74
C MET A 136 -22.05 18.12 -34.33
N ILE A 137 -21.25 17.49 -35.19
CA ILE A 137 -20.00 18.02 -35.73
C ILE A 137 -20.20 18.52 -37.16
N ARG A 138 -20.00 19.82 -37.38
CA ARG A 138 -20.22 20.45 -38.68
C ARG A 138 -19.28 19.85 -39.77
N GLY A 139 -19.84 19.37 -40.86
CA GLY A 139 -19.10 18.80 -41.99
C GLY A 139 -18.60 17.36 -41.74
N ALA A 140 -19.06 16.73 -40.68
CA ALA A 140 -18.77 15.31 -40.45
C ALA A 140 -19.62 14.43 -41.35
N ARG A 141 -19.02 13.35 -41.92
CA ARG A 141 -19.69 12.31 -42.68
C ARG A 141 -19.74 11.04 -41.82
N ARG A 142 -20.93 10.50 -41.62
CA ARG A 142 -21.07 9.16 -41.04
C ARG A 142 -20.74 8.08 -42.06
N VAL A 143 -19.89 7.12 -41.69
CA VAL A 143 -19.49 5.96 -42.49
C VAL A 143 -19.85 4.71 -41.70
N ASN A 144 -20.61 3.79 -42.30
CA ASN A 144 -21.13 2.64 -41.57
C ASN A 144 -20.08 1.50 -41.57
N SER A 145 -19.63 1.07 -40.38
CA SER A 145 -18.63 -0.01 -40.28
C SER A 145 -19.15 -1.39 -40.75
N LEU A 146 -20.45 -1.61 -40.78
CA LEU A 146 -21.05 -2.84 -41.35
C LEU A 146 -20.74 -3.03 -42.85
N ASP A 147 -20.34 -1.98 -43.54
CA ASP A 147 -20.02 -2.04 -44.98
C ASP A 147 -18.58 -2.53 -45.24
N PHE A 148 -17.68 -2.42 -44.26
CA PHE A 148 -16.27 -2.73 -44.44
C PHE A 148 -15.59 -3.59 -43.35
N ILE A 149 -16.14 -3.68 -42.11
CA ILE A 149 -15.66 -4.62 -41.10
C ILE A 149 -16.32 -5.98 -41.31
N VAL A 150 -15.54 -6.96 -41.69
CA VAL A 150 -16.04 -8.27 -42.09
C VAL A 150 -15.52 -9.34 -41.13
N THR A 151 -16.40 -10.25 -40.72
CA THR A 151 -16.05 -11.45 -39.93
C THR A 151 -16.33 -12.73 -40.70
N GLU A 152 -15.64 -13.81 -40.37
CA GLU A 152 -15.93 -15.16 -40.80
C GLU A 152 -16.16 -16.09 -39.60
N GLN A 153 -16.95 -17.14 -39.76
CA GLN A 153 -17.19 -18.12 -38.72
C GLN A 153 -16.07 -19.18 -38.71
N LYS A 154 -15.38 -19.29 -37.57
CA LYS A 154 -14.33 -20.29 -37.35
C LYS A 154 -14.40 -20.89 -35.97
N ASN A 155 -14.48 -22.22 -35.88
CA ASN A 155 -14.61 -22.95 -34.62
C ASN A 155 -15.77 -22.44 -33.73
N GLY A 156 -16.93 -22.13 -34.32
CA GLY A 156 -18.11 -21.64 -33.60
C GLY A 156 -18.03 -20.16 -33.12
N ARG A 157 -16.98 -19.41 -33.52
CA ARG A 157 -16.79 -17.99 -33.18
C ARG A 157 -16.63 -17.16 -34.44
N HIS A 158 -17.11 -15.91 -34.38
CA HIS A 158 -16.85 -14.92 -35.43
C HIS A 158 -15.48 -14.30 -35.17
N ILE A 159 -14.58 -14.40 -36.13
CA ILE A 159 -13.25 -13.78 -36.14
C ILE A 159 -13.14 -12.81 -37.31
N LEU A 160 -12.24 -11.83 -37.21
CA LEU A 160 -12.01 -10.86 -38.27
C LEU A 160 -11.46 -11.55 -39.57
N ASP A 161 -12.12 -11.32 -40.69
CA ASP A 161 -11.52 -11.56 -42.01
C ASP A 161 -10.62 -10.37 -42.37
N SER A 162 -9.32 -10.51 -42.06
CA SER A 162 -8.37 -9.40 -42.12
C SER A 162 -8.15 -8.91 -43.55
N ASP A 163 -8.09 -9.80 -44.50
CA ASP A 163 -7.79 -9.45 -45.90
C ASP A 163 -8.95 -8.73 -46.57
N LEU A 164 -10.17 -9.26 -46.42
CA LEU A 164 -11.36 -8.66 -46.99
C LEU A 164 -11.68 -7.33 -46.31
N THR A 165 -11.50 -7.27 -45.00
CA THR A 165 -11.67 -6.02 -44.23
C THR A 165 -10.68 -4.96 -44.68
N HIS A 166 -9.39 -5.30 -44.76
CA HIS A 166 -8.35 -4.37 -45.27
C HIS A 166 -8.73 -3.78 -46.62
N LYS A 167 -9.10 -4.65 -47.57
CA LYS A 167 -9.51 -4.22 -48.90
C LYS A 167 -10.68 -3.26 -48.87
N ARG A 168 -11.76 -3.61 -48.12
CA ARG A 168 -12.97 -2.76 -48.04
C ARG A 168 -12.71 -1.44 -47.30
N VAL A 169 -11.85 -1.43 -46.29
CA VAL A 169 -11.45 -0.17 -45.61
C VAL A 169 -10.74 0.75 -46.60
N CYS A 170 -9.78 0.26 -47.36
CA CYS A 170 -9.07 1.06 -48.37
C CYS A 170 -10.03 1.61 -49.46
N GLU A 171 -10.96 0.79 -49.93
CA GLU A 171 -11.99 1.23 -50.87
C GLU A 171 -12.92 2.28 -50.32
N THR A 172 -13.41 2.09 -49.11
CA THR A 172 -14.37 3.00 -48.42
C THR A 172 -13.77 4.38 -48.15
N PHE A 173 -12.49 4.41 -47.82
CA PHE A 173 -11.77 5.65 -47.46
C PHE A 173 -10.86 6.18 -48.55
N ALA A 174 -10.96 5.65 -49.80
CA ALA A 174 -10.20 6.14 -50.95
C ALA A 174 -10.41 7.65 -51.18
N ASN A 175 -11.61 8.14 -50.93
CA ASN A 175 -11.99 9.58 -50.92
C ASN A 175 -12.24 10.05 -49.48
N LEU A 176 -11.15 10.31 -48.77
CA LEU A 176 -11.18 10.63 -47.34
C LEU A 176 -11.86 12.00 -47.09
N SER A 177 -12.94 12.00 -46.34
CA SER A 177 -13.56 13.23 -45.85
C SER A 177 -12.71 13.88 -44.77
N ARG A 178 -12.89 15.20 -44.55
CA ARG A 178 -12.16 15.90 -43.47
C ARG A 178 -12.44 15.32 -42.10
N ILE A 179 -13.69 14.90 -41.83
CA ILE A 179 -14.13 14.23 -40.62
C ILE A 179 -15.04 13.08 -41.01
N SER A 180 -14.65 11.86 -40.64
CA SER A 180 -15.46 10.64 -40.81
C SER A 180 -15.81 10.05 -39.46
N ILE A 181 -17.10 9.85 -39.17
CA ILE A 181 -17.59 9.24 -37.94
C ILE A 181 -18.01 7.79 -38.20
N VAL A 182 -17.44 6.86 -37.44
CA VAL A 182 -17.63 5.42 -37.63
C VAL A 182 -18.18 4.80 -36.33
N PRO A 183 -19.26 3.99 -36.39
CA PRO A 183 -19.66 3.17 -35.26
C PRO A 183 -18.60 2.09 -35.03
N GLY A 184 -18.08 1.98 -33.78
CA GLY A 184 -17.16 0.91 -33.42
C GLY A 184 -17.87 -0.40 -33.14
N PHE A 185 -17.12 -1.46 -32.71
CA PHE A 185 -17.63 -2.72 -32.18
C PHE A 185 -18.35 -3.64 -33.20
N ILE A 186 -19.14 -3.09 -34.10
CA ILE A 186 -20.04 -3.83 -35.01
C ILE A 186 -19.35 -4.24 -36.31
N SER A 187 -19.72 -5.41 -36.79
CA SER A 187 -19.20 -6.07 -38.00
C SER A 187 -20.31 -6.85 -38.73
N ARG A 188 -20.00 -7.37 -39.88
CA ARG A 188 -20.91 -8.22 -40.66
C ARG A 188 -20.21 -9.51 -41.04
N ASP A 189 -20.93 -10.62 -40.89
CA ASP A 189 -20.45 -11.92 -41.35
C ASP A 189 -20.34 -11.95 -42.89
N ARG A 190 -19.26 -12.56 -43.40
CA ARG A 190 -18.96 -12.61 -44.84
C ARG A 190 -19.99 -13.38 -45.62
N ASP A 191 -20.43 -14.51 -45.08
CA ASP A 191 -21.24 -15.51 -45.81
C ASP A 191 -22.72 -15.33 -45.55
N THR A 192 -23.13 -15.10 -44.33
CA THR A 192 -24.55 -14.94 -43.93
C THR A 192 -25.03 -13.50 -44.02
N HIS A 193 -24.13 -12.51 -44.08
CA HIS A 193 -24.39 -11.08 -44.02
C HIS A 193 -25.09 -10.62 -42.73
N ASP A 194 -25.11 -11.47 -41.70
CA ASP A 194 -25.66 -11.14 -40.39
C ASP A 194 -24.80 -10.12 -39.67
N ILE A 195 -25.46 -9.32 -38.83
CA ILE A 195 -24.73 -8.41 -37.93
C ILE A 195 -24.04 -9.25 -36.86
N THR A 196 -22.75 -9.03 -36.72
CA THR A 196 -21.86 -9.63 -35.72
C THR A 196 -21.17 -8.53 -34.93
N ASN A 197 -20.41 -8.89 -33.90
CA ASN A 197 -19.61 -7.94 -33.17
C ASN A 197 -18.19 -8.46 -32.92
N LEU A 198 -17.25 -7.55 -32.68
CA LEU A 198 -15.85 -7.84 -32.44
C LEU A 198 -15.54 -8.23 -30.97
N GLY A 199 -16.57 -8.39 -30.14
CA GLY A 199 -16.44 -8.75 -28.74
C GLY A 199 -15.94 -7.62 -27.84
N ARG A 200 -15.41 -7.98 -26.67
CA ARG A 200 -14.94 -6.99 -25.70
C ARG A 200 -13.86 -6.10 -26.28
N GLY A 201 -13.97 -4.77 -26.05
CA GLY A 201 -13.04 -3.79 -26.63
C GLY A 201 -13.20 -3.59 -28.14
N GLY A 202 -14.31 -4.03 -28.73
CA GLY A 202 -14.53 -4.04 -30.18
C GLY A 202 -14.42 -2.66 -30.82
N SER A 203 -14.77 -1.58 -30.12
CA SER A 203 -14.59 -0.21 -30.65
C SER A 203 -13.13 0.19 -30.73
N ASP A 204 -12.28 -0.23 -29.78
CA ASP A 204 -10.82 -0.05 -29.84
C ASP A 204 -10.24 -0.85 -31.00
N TYR A 205 -10.74 -2.09 -31.15
CA TYR A 205 -10.30 -2.97 -32.22
C TYR A 205 -10.70 -2.44 -33.61
N THR A 206 -11.93 -1.91 -33.77
CA THR A 206 -12.36 -1.23 -35.00
C THR A 206 -11.40 -0.09 -35.36
N ALA A 207 -11.05 0.75 -34.39
CA ALA A 207 -10.15 1.87 -34.60
C ALA A 207 -8.72 1.42 -34.98
N ALA A 208 -8.22 0.37 -34.35
CA ALA A 208 -6.92 -0.21 -34.68
C ALA A 208 -6.88 -0.85 -36.09
N ILE A 209 -7.94 -1.55 -36.47
CA ILE A 209 -8.10 -2.11 -37.81
C ILE A 209 -8.06 -1.00 -38.87
N ILE A 210 -8.83 0.05 -38.69
CA ILE A 210 -8.86 1.20 -39.61
C ILE A 210 -7.50 1.88 -39.67
N ALA A 211 -6.88 2.13 -38.50
CA ALA A 211 -5.55 2.75 -38.42
C ALA A 211 -4.50 1.93 -39.15
N ALA A 212 -4.48 0.61 -38.95
CA ALA A 212 -3.54 -0.30 -39.61
C ALA A 212 -3.80 -0.43 -41.10
N SER A 213 -5.06 -0.45 -41.56
CA SER A 213 -5.41 -0.59 -42.99
C SER A 213 -5.07 0.66 -43.78
N LEU A 214 -5.10 1.83 -43.19
CA LEU A 214 -4.86 3.13 -43.83
C LEU A 214 -3.50 3.74 -43.52
N ASP A 215 -2.60 3.00 -42.89
CA ASP A 215 -1.27 3.45 -42.45
C ASP A 215 -1.35 4.83 -41.75
N ALA A 216 -2.22 4.92 -40.73
CA ALA A 216 -2.46 6.17 -39.99
C ALA A 216 -1.18 6.65 -39.26
N ASP A 217 -0.99 7.96 -39.13
CA ASP A 217 0.16 8.54 -38.41
C ASP A 217 0.12 8.21 -36.92
N VAL A 218 -1.08 8.06 -36.35
CA VAL A 218 -1.32 7.76 -34.93
C VAL A 218 -2.75 7.27 -34.70
N LEU A 219 -2.89 6.33 -33.76
CA LEU A 219 -4.18 5.95 -33.16
C LEU A 219 -4.29 6.62 -31.80
N GLU A 220 -5.26 7.53 -31.60
CA GLU A 220 -5.54 8.14 -30.32
C GLU A 220 -6.76 7.48 -29.65
N ILE A 221 -6.56 6.91 -28.44
CA ILE A 221 -7.63 6.34 -27.61
C ILE A 221 -7.95 7.31 -26.51
N TRP A 222 -9.13 7.87 -26.58
CA TRP A 222 -9.67 8.84 -25.63
C TRP A 222 -10.58 8.15 -24.61
N THR A 223 -10.22 8.28 -23.34
CA THR A 223 -10.89 7.62 -22.21
C THR A 223 -11.07 8.61 -21.04
N ASP A 224 -11.33 8.11 -19.83
CA ASP A 224 -11.55 8.91 -18.61
C ASP A 224 -10.31 8.97 -17.69
N VAL A 225 -9.17 8.45 -18.12
CA VAL A 225 -7.90 8.49 -17.40
C VAL A 225 -6.82 9.21 -18.20
N ASP A 226 -5.84 9.82 -17.51
CA ASP A 226 -4.74 10.59 -18.13
C ASP A 226 -3.69 9.73 -18.86
N GLY A 227 -3.97 8.45 -19.07
CA GLY A 227 -3.07 7.50 -19.70
C GLY A 227 -2.83 6.26 -18.84
N PHE A 228 -1.78 5.51 -19.13
CA PHE A 228 -1.32 4.44 -18.25
C PHE A 228 -0.66 5.04 -17.01
N MET A 229 -1.02 4.51 -15.85
CA MET A 229 -0.47 4.95 -14.57
C MET A 229 0.52 3.90 -14.03
N THR A 230 1.48 4.33 -13.21
CA THR A 230 2.46 3.43 -12.57
C THR A 230 1.81 2.40 -11.64
N ALA A 231 0.61 2.67 -11.16
CA ALA A 231 -0.28 1.75 -10.44
C ALA A 231 -1.73 2.27 -10.51
N ASP A 232 -2.69 1.50 -9.99
CA ASP A 232 -4.10 1.96 -9.91
C ASP A 232 -4.23 3.19 -8.99
N PRO A 233 -4.60 4.37 -9.49
CA PRO A 233 -4.68 5.60 -8.70
C PRO A 233 -5.77 5.56 -7.61
N ARG A 234 -6.73 4.63 -7.70
CA ARG A 234 -7.74 4.41 -6.67
C ARG A 234 -7.16 3.75 -5.42
N VAL A 235 -6.02 3.06 -5.58
CA VAL A 235 -5.29 2.38 -4.49
C VAL A 235 -4.07 3.17 -4.07
N ILE A 236 -3.32 3.72 -5.05
CA ILE A 236 -2.05 4.43 -4.86
C ILE A 236 -2.24 5.90 -5.25
N LYS A 237 -2.38 6.79 -4.28
CA LYS A 237 -2.59 8.24 -4.53
C LYS A 237 -1.42 8.91 -5.26
N ASN A 238 -0.20 8.41 -5.07
CA ASN A 238 1.01 8.96 -5.69
C ASN A 238 1.33 8.30 -7.03
N ALA A 239 0.41 7.50 -7.59
CA ALA A 239 0.57 6.98 -8.94
C ALA A 239 0.57 8.14 -9.95
N TYR A 240 1.48 8.08 -10.90
CA TYR A 240 1.62 9.10 -11.94
C TYR A 240 1.56 8.49 -13.33
N THR A 241 1.25 9.33 -14.33
CA THR A 241 1.11 8.90 -15.72
C THR A 241 2.47 8.50 -16.29
N ILE A 242 2.53 7.34 -16.93
CA ILE A 242 3.69 6.86 -17.68
C ILE A 242 3.70 7.57 -19.04
N SER A 243 4.75 8.30 -19.34
CA SER A 243 4.83 9.07 -20.60
C SER A 243 4.97 8.18 -21.82
N GLU A 244 5.78 7.12 -21.73
CA GLU A 244 6.09 6.22 -22.83
C GLU A 244 6.07 4.75 -22.38
N LEU A 245 5.46 3.88 -23.21
CA LEU A 245 5.45 2.42 -23.05
C LEU A 245 5.80 1.76 -24.40
N SER A 246 6.42 0.58 -24.33
CA SER A 246 6.45 -0.32 -25.48
C SER A 246 5.09 -0.99 -25.68
N TYR A 247 4.86 -1.57 -26.86
CA TYR A 247 3.64 -2.35 -27.09
C TYR A 247 3.53 -3.55 -26.15
N ILE A 248 4.65 -4.18 -25.82
CA ILE A 248 4.70 -5.35 -24.92
C ILE A 248 4.35 -4.92 -23.50
N GLU A 249 4.96 -3.85 -23.00
CA GLU A 249 4.66 -3.32 -21.66
C GLU A 249 3.17 -2.93 -21.51
N ALA A 250 2.59 -2.29 -22.53
CA ALA A 250 1.18 -1.94 -22.53
C ALA A 250 0.26 -3.17 -22.51
N MET A 251 0.60 -4.22 -23.29
CA MET A 251 -0.12 -5.50 -23.30
C MET A 251 -0.08 -6.17 -21.91
N GLU A 252 1.11 -6.27 -21.32
CA GLU A 252 1.29 -6.89 -20.02
C GLU A 252 0.51 -6.17 -18.92
N LEU A 253 0.58 -4.83 -18.86
CA LEU A 253 -0.22 -4.04 -17.90
C LEU A 253 -1.72 -4.29 -18.05
N CYS A 254 -2.23 -4.37 -19.29
CA CYS A 254 -3.63 -4.63 -19.55
C CYS A 254 -4.06 -6.05 -19.20
N ASN A 255 -3.22 -7.05 -19.46
CA ASN A 255 -3.49 -8.46 -19.14
C ASN A 255 -3.66 -8.65 -17.62
N PHE A 256 -2.88 -7.93 -16.82
CA PHE A 256 -2.92 -8.01 -15.36
C PHE A 256 -3.86 -6.99 -14.69
N GLY A 257 -4.75 -6.32 -15.45
CA GLY A 257 -5.88 -5.59 -14.86
C GLY A 257 -5.94 -4.08 -15.12
N ALA A 258 -4.96 -3.48 -15.80
CA ALA A 258 -5.06 -2.10 -16.24
C ALA A 258 -6.14 -1.98 -17.34
N LYS A 259 -7.32 -1.47 -16.98
CA LYS A 259 -8.48 -1.36 -17.88
C LYS A 259 -8.39 -0.11 -18.78
N VAL A 260 -7.26 0.10 -19.43
CA VAL A 260 -7.03 1.29 -20.26
C VAL A 260 -7.29 0.99 -21.73
N ILE A 261 -6.73 -0.10 -22.25
CA ILE A 261 -6.92 -0.58 -23.62
C ILE A 261 -7.24 -2.07 -23.56
N TYR A 262 -7.96 -2.56 -24.56
CA TYR A 262 -8.15 -4.01 -24.73
C TYR A 262 -6.94 -4.62 -25.45
N PRO A 263 -6.23 -5.64 -24.90
CA PRO A 263 -4.97 -6.15 -25.44
C PRO A 263 -4.99 -6.52 -26.94
N PRO A 264 -6.03 -7.16 -27.50
CA PRO A 264 -6.10 -7.43 -28.93
C PRO A 264 -6.03 -6.19 -29.83
N THR A 265 -6.35 -5.00 -29.31
CA THR A 265 -6.29 -3.72 -30.04
C THR A 265 -4.87 -3.38 -30.46
N ILE A 266 -3.88 -3.75 -29.68
CA ILE A 266 -2.49 -3.35 -29.91
C ILE A 266 -1.90 -4.09 -31.12
N TYR A 267 -2.34 -5.32 -31.38
CA TYR A 267 -1.75 -6.17 -32.43
C TYR A 267 -1.77 -5.57 -33.84
N PRO A 268 -2.90 -5.07 -34.39
CA PRO A 268 -2.92 -4.55 -35.78
C PRO A 268 -2.00 -3.34 -35.96
N VAL A 269 -1.96 -2.42 -35.02
CA VAL A 269 -1.13 -1.21 -35.11
C VAL A 269 0.34 -1.50 -34.79
N CYS A 270 0.62 -2.51 -33.95
CA CYS A 270 1.98 -2.94 -33.62
C CYS A 270 2.71 -3.47 -34.88
N VAL A 271 2.05 -4.32 -35.68
CA VAL A 271 2.62 -4.86 -36.93
C VAL A 271 3.00 -3.75 -37.92
N LYS A 272 2.25 -2.66 -37.90
CA LYS A 272 2.45 -1.49 -38.77
C LYS A 272 3.33 -0.39 -38.13
N ASN A 273 3.81 -0.58 -36.91
CA ASN A 273 4.54 0.42 -36.12
C ASN A 273 3.81 1.76 -35.96
N ILE A 274 2.49 1.72 -35.92
CA ILE A 274 1.67 2.92 -35.73
C ILE A 274 1.58 3.24 -34.24
N PRO A 275 2.05 4.42 -33.77
CA PRO A 275 2.01 4.78 -32.37
C PRO A 275 0.56 4.92 -31.87
N ILE A 276 0.32 4.49 -30.64
CA ILE A 276 -0.95 4.69 -29.93
C ILE A 276 -0.74 5.78 -28.90
N LYS A 277 -1.68 6.74 -28.80
CA LYS A 277 -1.75 7.71 -27.71
C LYS A 277 -3.01 7.47 -26.88
N VAL A 278 -2.83 7.31 -25.58
CA VAL A 278 -3.94 7.26 -24.62
C VAL A 278 -4.09 8.61 -23.98
N LYS A 279 -5.27 9.21 -24.08
CA LYS A 279 -5.55 10.57 -23.64
C LYS A 279 -6.87 10.67 -22.87
N ASN A 280 -6.97 11.67 -22.01
CA ASN A 280 -8.17 11.92 -21.21
C ASN A 280 -9.13 12.91 -21.90
N THR A 281 -10.36 12.48 -22.13
CA THR A 281 -11.42 13.32 -22.70
C THR A 281 -11.77 14.53 -21.81
N PHE A 282 -11.60 14.36 -20.49
CA PHE A 282 -11.91 15.41 -19.49
C PHE A 282 -10.69 16.32 -19.20
N ASN A 283 -9.48 15.91 -19.64
CA ASN A 283 -8.24 16.69 -19.52
C ASN A 283 -7.43 16.61 -20.82
N PRO A 284 -7.95 17.19 -21.93
CA PRO A 284 -7.36 17.00 -23.26
C PRO A 284 -5.98 17.64 -23.46
N GLU A 285 -5.59 18.57 -22.60
CA GLU A 285 -4.27 19.20 -22.66
C GLU A 285 -3.17 18.31 -22.03
N ASN A 286 -3.53 17.32 -21.21
CA ASN A 286 -2.57 16.34 -20.70
C ASN A 286 -1.98 15.54 -21.88
N PRO A 287 -0.64 15.39 -21.97
CA PRO A 287 0.01 14.66 -23.06
C PRO A 287 -0.40 13.20 -23.13
N GLY A 288 -0.78 12.58 -22.00
CA GLY A 288 -1.16 11.18 -21.92
C GLY A 288 0.03 10.23 -22.00
N THR A 289 -0.23 8.98 -22.41
CA THR A 289 0.78 7.94 -22.64
C THR A 289 0.92 7.68 -24.13
N ILE A 290 2.17 7.66 -24.62
CA ILE A 290 2.46 7.20 -25.98
C ILE A 290 2.99 5.76 -25.94
N ILE A 291 2.43 4.88 -26.79
CA ILE A 291 2.85 3.48 -26.95
C ILE A 291 3.46 3.34 -28.34
N LYS A 292 4.72 2.90 -28.39
CA LYS A 292 5.48 2.76 -29.65
C LYS A 292 6.52 1.66 -29.53
N GLN A 293 7.09 1.21 -30.65
CA GLN A 293 8.06 0.12 -30.65
C GLN A 293 9.38 0.49 -29.97
N GLN A 294 9.91 1.69 -30.22
CA GLN A 294 11.14 2.17 -29.60
C GLN A 294 10.81 3.29 -28.62
N ILE A 295 11.05 3.04 -27.35
CA ILE A 295 10.92 4.03 -26.28
C ILE A 295 12.27 4.73 -26.04
N ALA A 296 12.23 5.95 -25.50
CA ALA A 296 13.45 6.61 -25.04
C ALA A 296 14.11 5.75 -23.95
N ASN A 297 15.45 5.70 -23.95
CA ASN A 297 16.21 4.88 -22.99
C ASN A 297 16.01 5.44 -21.58
N ASP A 298 14.94 5.00 -20.94
CA ASP A 298 14.64 5.25 -19.53
C ASP A 298 15.17 4.03 -18.76
N PHE A 299 16.24 4.24 -17.99
CA PHE A 299 16.91 3.20 -17.21
C PHE A 299 16.04 2.57 -16.10
N LYS A 300 14.76 2.94 -15.99
CA LYS A 300 13.84 2.34 -15.02
C LYS A 300 13.54 0.90 -15.40
N PRO A 301 13.85 -0.08 -14.53
CA PRO A 301 13.61 -1.50 -14.82
C PRO A 301 12.12 -1.85 -14.86
N ILE A 302 11.27 -1.07 -14.21
CA ILE A 302 9.84 -1.29 -14.09
C ILE A 302 9.10 -0.03 -14.52
N LYS A 303 8.05 -0.21 -15.33
CA LYS A 303 7.17 0.86 -15.82
C LYS A 303 5.88 0.98 -15.01
N GLY A 304 5.32 -0.16 -14.58
CA GLY A 304 4.05 -0.16 -13.85
C GLY A 304 3.83 -1.42 -13.01
N ILE A 305 2.88 -1.31 -12.10
CA ILE A 305 2.36 -2.41 -11.29
C ILE A 305 0.88 -2.55 -11.59
N SER A 306 0.46 -3.77 -11.92
CA SER A 306 -0.93 -4.08 -12.18
C SER A 306 -1.41 -5.22 -11.27
N SER A 307 -2.72 -5.36 -11.08
CA SER A 307 -3.26 -6.41 -10.21
C SER A 307 -4.65 -6.88 -10.63
N ILE A 308 -4.91 -8.14 -10.35
CA ILE A 308 -6.22 -8.80 -10.49
C ILE A 308 -6.66 -9.20 -9.09
N SER A 309 -7.77 -8.64 -8.62
CA SER A 309 -8.48 -9.12 -7.42
C SER A 309 -9.43 -10.26 -7.82
N GLY A 310 -9.75 -11.15 -6.87
CA GLY A 310 -10.64 -12.28 -7.16
C GLY A 310 -9.93 -13.35 -7.99
N THR A 311 -8.78 -13.80 -7.50
CA THR A 311 -7.99 -14.88 -8.05
C THR A 311 -8.21 -16.15 -7.21
N THR A 312 -8.47 -17.25 -7.87
CA THR A 312 -8.43 -18.59 -7.27
C THR A 312 -7.29 -19.38 -7.91
N LEU A 313 -6.43 -19.98 -7.09
CA LEU A 313 -5.43 -20.95 -7.54
C LEU A 313 -6.02 -22.35 -7.50
N ILE A 314 -5.89 -23.08 -8.62
CA ILE A 314 -6.21 -24.50 -8.71
C ILE A 314 -4.91 -25.26 -8.85
N THR A 315 -4.68 -26.22 -7.96
CA THR A 315 -3.48 -27.05 -7.99
C THR A 315 -3.82 -28.45 -8.50
N VAL A 316 -3.20 -28.80 -9.63
CA VAL A 316 -3.17 -30.14 -10.20
C VAL A 316 -1.90 -30.81 -9.70
N ALA A 317 -2.01 -31.87 -8.88
CA ALA A 317 -0.86 -32.52 -8.27
C ALA A 317 -0.99 -34.04 -8.26
N GLY A 318 0.14 -34.73 -8.42
CA GLY A 318 0.17 -36.19 -8.37
C GLY A 318 1.56 -36.76 -8.52
N LEU A 319 1.82 -37.90 -7.83
CA LEU A 319 3.13 -38.57 -7.91
C LEU A 319 3.42 -39.15 -9.30
N SER A 320 2.39 -39.40 -10.09
CA SER A 320 2.50 -39.94 -11.46
C SER A 320 2.65 -38.86 -12.53
N MET A 321 2.75 -37.61 -12.19
CA MET A 321 2.94 -36.52 -13.16
C MET A 321 4.40 -36.40 -13.63
N VAL A 322 5.34 -36.82 -12.79
CA VAL A 322 6.77 -36.65 -13.04
C VAL A 322 7.21 -37.48 -14.26
N GLY A 323 7.78 -36.81 -15.28
CA GLY A 323 8.25 -37.44 -16.51
C GLY A 323 7.14 -37.94 -17.46
N VAL A 324 5.86 -37.63 -17.21
CA VAL A 324 4.75 -38.02 -18.08
C VAL A 324 4.47 -36.95 -19.13
N ILE A 325 4.69 -37.31 -20.39
CA ILE A 325 4.43 -36.41 -21.52
C ILE A 325 2.93 -36.16 -21.69
N GLY A 326 2.54 -34.87 -21.87
CA GLY A 326 1.18 -34.50 -22.28
C GLY A 326 0.26 -34.10 -21.13
N VAL A 327 0.67 -34.15 -19.88
CA VAL A 327 -0.18 -33.73 -18.73
C VAL A 327 -0.65 -32.29 -18.90
N ASN A 328 0.26 -31.36 -19.21
CA ASN A 328 -0.09 -29.95 -19.43
C ASN A 328 -1.04 -29.77 -20.63
N GLN A 329 -0.87 -30.55 -21.70
CA GLN A 329 -1.82 -30.51 -22.83
C GLN A 329 -3.24 -30.89 -22.37
N ARG A 330 -3.39 -31.93 -21.58
CA ARG A 330 -4.70 -32.39 -21.05
C ARG A 330 -5.33 -31.32 -20.16
N ILE A 331 -4.53 -30.72 -19.25
CA ILE A 331 -4.97 -29.62 -18.37
C ILE A 331 -5.56 -28.48 -19.21
N PHE A 332 -4.79 -27.95 -20.19
CA PHE A 332 -5.25 -26.80 -20.97
C PHE A 332 -6.38 -27.16 -21.94
N THR A 333 -6.43 -28.40 -22.44
CA THR A 333 -7.57 -28.88 -23.26
C THR A 333 -8.85 -28.94 -22.45
N ALA A 334 -8.82 -29.47 -21.23
CA ALA A 334 -9.97 -29.51 -20.34
C ALA A 334 -10.49 -28.09 -20.02
N LEU A 335 -9.61 -27.18 -19.66
CA LEU A 335 -9.99 -25.78 -19.40
C LEU A 335 -10.56 -25.10 -20.65
N THR A 336 -9.98 -25.35 -21.83
CA THR A 336 -10.47 -24.76 -23.09
C THR A 336 -11.88 -25.28 -23.42
N ASN A 337 -12.13 -26.57 -23.25
CA ASN A 337 -13.46 -27.17 -23.47
C ASN A 337 -14.51 -26.61 -22.50
N GLY A 338 -14.13 -26.29 -21.26
CA GLY A 338 -14.97 -25.58 -20.28
C GLY A 338 -15.08 -24.06 -20.52
N GLY A 339 -14.44 -23.53 -21.56
CA GLY A 339 -14.45 -22.10 -21.85
C GLY A 339 -13.68 -21.22 -20.83
N ILE A 340 -12.77 -21.83 -20.06
CA ILE A 340 -12.07 -21.21 -18.93
C ILE A 340 -10.73 -20.66 -19.38
N SER A 341 -10.44 -19.42 -19.02
CA SER A 341 -9.16 -18.76 -19.31
C SER A 341 -8.25 -18.77 -18.08
N ALA A 342 -7.11 -19.46 -18.19
CA ALA A 342 -6.03 -19.38 -17.22
C ALA A 342 -5.15 -18.15 -17.53
N PHE A 343 -4.94 -17.26 -16.54
CA PHE A 343 -4.12 -16.06 -16.72
C PHE A 343 -2.76 -16.16 -16.01
N MET A 344 -2.56 -17.19 -15.19
CA MET A 344 -1.28 -17.49 -14.56
C MET A 344 -1.08 -19.01 -14.51
N VAL A 345 0.15 -19.45 -14.79
CA VAL A 345 0.59 -20.83 -14.65
C VAL A 345 1.92 -20.85 -13.92
N SER A 346 2.01 -21.65 -12.87
CA SER A 346 3.25 -21.87 -12.12
C SER A 346 3.47 -23.36 -11.95
N GLN A 347 4.61 -23.85 -12.44
CA GLN A 347 5.00 -25.24 -12.31
C GLN A 347 6.39 -25.33 -11.70
N ALA A 348 6.54 -26.14 -10.66
CA ALA A 348 7.84 -26.44 -10.09
C ALA A 348 8.64 -27.39 -10.99
N SER A 349 9.96 -27.30 -10.93
CA SER A 349 10.87 -28.15 -11.72
C SER A 349 10.71 -29.65 -11.44
N SER A 350 10.12 -30.02 -10.31
CA SER A 350 9.81 -31.40 -9.97
C SER A 350 8.65 -32.02 -10.77
N GLU A 351 7.94 -31.21 -11.56
CA GLU A 351 6.80 -31.62 -12.41
C GLU A 351 5.64 -32.34 -11.64
N ASN A 352 5.72 -32.41 -10.31
CA ASN A 352 4.72 -33.11 -9.47
C ASN A 352 3.46 -32.25 -9.20
N SER A 353 3.50 -30.98 -9.52
CA SER A 353 2.37 -30.07 -9.36
C SER A 353 2.40 -28.92 -10.36
N THR A 354 1.20 -28.52 -10.82
CA THR A 354 0.98 -27.32 -11.64
C THR A 354 -0.12 -26.50 -10.99
N SER A 355 0.17 -25.26 -10.66
CA SER A 355 -0.81 -24.30 -10.12
C SER A 355 -1.27 -23.35 -11.21
N ILE A 356 -2.60 -23.17 -11.31
CA ILE A 356 -3.26 -22.42 -12.37
C ILE A 356 -4.11 -21.33 -11.73
N GLY A 357 -3.88 -20.07 -12.11
CA GLY A 357 -4.68 -18.93 -11.68
C GLY A 357 -5.88 -18.71 -12.61
N VAL A 358 -7.08 -18.76 -12.04
CA VAL A 358 -8.35 -18.48 -12.71
C VAL A 358 -9.10 -17.39 -11.95
N ARG A 359 -10.13 -16.80 -12.55
CA ARG A 359 -11.06 -15.90 -11.85
C ARG A 359 -11.93 -16.67 -10.87
N ASP A 360 -12.30 -16.04 -9.77
CA ASP A 360 -13.19 -16.68 -8.77
C ASP A 360 -14.50 -17.19 -9.40
N ALA A 361 -15.05 -16.47 -10.38
CA ALA A 361 -16.27 -16.88 -11.08
C ALA A 361 -16.14 -18.19 -11.89
N ASP A 362 -14.93 -18.52 -12.33
CA ASP A 362 -14.65 -19.69 -13.16
C ASP A 362 -14.10 -20.86 -12.33
N ALA A 363 -13.86 -20.67 -11.03
CA ALA A 363 -13.12 -21.60 -10.19
C ALA A 363 -13.82 -22.96 -10.02
N GLU A 364 -15.12 -22.94 -9.75
CA GLU A 364 -15.92 -24.17 -9.53
C GLU A 364 -15.96 -25.03 -10.81
N GLU A 365 -16.25 -24.41 -11.94
CA GLU A 365 -16.27 -25.10 -13.23
C GLU A 365 -14.88 -25.63 -13.61
N ALA A 366 -13.83 -24.86 -13.34
CA ALA A 366 -12.46 -25.30 -13.59
C ALA A 366 -12.07 -26.54 -12.77
N VAL A 367 -12.47 -26.61 -11.51
CA VAL A 367 -12.27 -27.80 -10.66
C VAL A 367 -13.04 -28.99 -11.22
N ASN A 368 -14.29 -28.78 -11.65
CA ASN A 368 -15.14 -29.83 -12.18
C ASN A 368 -14.59 -30.46 -13.49
N VAL A 369 -14.21 -29.62 -14.46
CA VAL A 369 -13.67 -30.11 -15.73
C VAL A 369 -12.32 -30.82 -15.57
N LEU A 370 -11.47 -30.34 -14.66
CA LEU A 370 -10.17 -30.96 -14.37
C LEU A 370 -10.33 -32.29 -13.61
N ASN A 371 -11.20 -32.36 -12.61
CA ASN A 371 -11.51 -33.62 -11.92
C ASN A 371 -12.09 -34.67 -12.88
N SER A 372 -12.95 -34.26 -13.82
CA SER A 372 -13.51 -35.14 -14.84
C SER A 372 -12.44 -35.66 -15.81
N GLU A 373 -11.52 -34.80 -16.26
CA GLU A 373 -10.43 -35.18 -17.16
C GLU A 373 -9.46 -36.16 -16.54
N PHE A 374 -9.16 -36.03 -15.23
CA PHE A 374 -8.21 -36.86 -14.50
C PHE A 374 -8.89 -37.90 -13.58
N ALA A 375 -10.17 -38.23 -13.84
CA ALA A 375 -10.96 -39.10 -12.96
C ALA A 375 -10.29 -40.48 -12.71
N LYS A 376 -9.69 -41.08 -13.74
CA LYS A 376 -9.02 -42.40 -13.60
C LYS A 376 -7.77 -42.31 -12.72
N GLU A 377 -6.96 -41.27 -12.93
CA GLU A 377 -5.73 -41.07 -12.16
C GLU A 377 -6.03 -40.76 -10.70
N ILE A 378 -7.14 -40.07 -10.43
CA ILE A 378 -7.63 -39.77 -9.08
C ILE A 378 -8.13 -41.07 -8.42
N GLU A 379 -8.94 -41.86 -9.11
CA GLU A 379 -9.49 -43.15 -8.60
C GLU A 379 -8.37 -44.13 -8.27
N THR A 380 -7.30 -44.17 -9.06
CA THR A 380 -6.14 -45.07 -8.81
C THR A 380 -5.15 -44.50 -7.78
N GLY A 381 -5.37 -43.28 -7.27
CA GLY A 381 -4.45 -42.60 -6.36
C GLY A 381 -3.16 -42.07 -7.02
N ALA A 382 -3.09 -42.10 -8.34
CA ALA A 382 -1.95 -41.57 -9.11
C ALA A 382 -1.91 -40.04 -9.12
N MET A 383 -3.08 -39.40 -9.03
CA MET A 383 -3.24 -37.95 -8.85
C MET A 383 -4.16 -37.65 -7.66
N PHE A 384 -3.98 -36.49 -7.07
CA PHE A 384 -4.87 -36.01 -6.02
C PHE A 384 -6.08 -35.27 -6.62
N PRO A 385 -7.26 -35.29 -5.94
CA PRO A 385 -8.36 -34.40 -6.32
C PRO A 385 -7.89 -32.95 -6.40
N MET A 386 -8.44 -32.20 -7.36
CA MET A 386 -8.04 -30.82 -7.56
C MET A 386 -8.29 -29.96 -6.32
N HIS A 387 -7.27 -29.29 -5.85
CA HIS A 387 -7.37 -28.36 -4.73
C HIS A 387 -7.50 -26.94 -5.25
N SER A 388 -8.47 -26.19 -4.72
CA SER A 388 -8.65 -24.77 -5.03
C SER A 388 -8.46 -23.92 -3.79
N GLU A 389 -7.71 -22.82 -3.93
CA GLU A 389 -7.52 -21.81 -2.89
C GLU A 389 -8.00 -20.44 -3.43
N GLY A 390 -9.07 -19.93 -2.84
CA GLY A 390 -9.69 -18.64 -3.20
C GLY A 390 -9.32 -17.50 -2.27
N GLY A 391 -9.93 -16.33 -2.50
CA GLY A 391 -9.67 -15.13 -1.70
C GLY A 391 -8.29 -14.53 -1.94
N LEU A 392 -7.69 -14.82 -3.10
CA LEU A 392 -6.35 -14.39 -3.49
C LEU A 392 -6.38 -13.19 -4.44
N ALA A 393 -5.21 -12.61 -4.64
CA ALA A 393 -4.98 -11.58 -5.65
C ALA A 393 -3.64 -11.83 -6.38
N THR A 394 -3.66 -11.62 -7.69
CA THR A 394 -2.46 -11.66 -8.52
C THR A 394 -1.94 -10.24 -8.71
N VAL A 395 -0.64 -10.04 -8.55
CA VAL A 395 0.06 -8.78 -8.79
C VAL A 395 1.15 -9.03 -9.82
N ALA A 396 1.33 -8.09 -10.75
CA ALA A 396 2.41 -8.12 -11.72
C ALA A 396 3.18 -6.81 -11.72
N ILE A 397 4.50 -6.89 -11.69
CA ILE A 397 5.40 -5.78 -12.04
C ILE A 397 5.79 -5.93 -13.51
N VAL A 398 5.74 -4.83 -14.25
CA VAL A 398 5.92 -4.83 -15.71
C VAL A 398 7.01 -3.86 -16.14
N GLY A 399 7.90 -4.30 -17.02
CA GLY A 399 8.95 -3.49 -17.64
C GLY A 399 9.95 -4.32 -18.44
N GLU A 400 10.33 -3.90 -19.64
CA GLU A 400 11.26 -4.63 -20.50
C GLU A 400 12.71 -4.61 -20.02
N ASN A 401 13.10 -3.63 -19.21
CA ASN A 401 14.47 -3.49 -18.72
C ASN A 401 14.82 -4.42 -17.54
N MET A 402 13.88 -5.23 -17.03
CA MET A 402 14.13 -6.13 -15.90
C MET A 402 15.21 -7.18 -16.23
N ARG A 403 15.23 -7.70 -17.44
CA ARG A 403 16.20 -8.71 -17.89
C ARG A 403 17.66 -8.27 -17.74
N HIS A 404 17.91 -6.98 -17.95
CA HIS A 404 19.26 -6.43 -17.92
C HIS A 404 19.59 -5.71 -16.60
N THR A 405 18.68 -5.77 -15.63
CA THR A 405 18.84 -5.10 -14.33
C THR A 405 18.92 -6.15 -13.21
N PRO A 406 20.15 -6.51 -12.77
CA PRO A 406 20.31 -7.45 -11.65
C PRO A 406 19.62 -6.96 -10.37
N GLY A 407 19.08 -7.90 -9.61
CA GLY A 407 18.51 -7.61 -8.29
C GLY A 407 17.02 -7.23 -8.28
N VAL A 408 16.33 -7.09 -9.43
CA VAL A 408 14.90 -6.73 -9.47
C VAL A 408 14.03 -7.73 -8.70
N ALA A 409 14.20 -9.03 -8.95
CA ALA A 409 13.46 -10.08 -8.24
C ALA A 409 13.81 -10.09 -6.74
N GLY A 410 15.09 -9.94 -6.39
CA GLY A 410 15.52 -9.84 -4.99
C GLY A 410 14.90 -8.65 -4.28
N LYS A 411 14.84 -7.47 -4.92
CA LYS A 411 14.18 -6.29 -4.41
C LYS A 411 12.67 -6.50 -4.25
N LEU A 412 12.00 -7.14 -5.23
CA LEU A 412 10.59 -7.47 -5.18
C LEU A 412 10.25 -8.34 -3.96
N PHE A 413 10.83 -9.54 -3.90
CA PHE A 413 10.51 -10.50 -2.84
C PHE A 413 11.02 -10.05 -1.47
N GLY A 414 12.17 -9.37 -1.41
CA GLY A 414 12.68 -8.77 -0.18
C GLY A 414 11.77 -7.66 0.37
N THR A 415 11.19 -6.84 -0.50
CA THR A 415 10.23 -5.80 -0.09
C THR A 415 8.95 -6.41 0.46
N LEU A 416 8.39 -7.44 -0.19
CA LEU A 416 7.21 -8.16 0.28
C LEU A 416 7.48 -8.86 1.62
N GLY A 417 8.60 -9.60 1.73
CA GLY A 417 8.99 -10.35 2.94
C GLY A 417 9.16 -9.44 4.16
N ARG A 418 9.93 -8.35 4.02
CA ARG A 418 10.09 -7.35 5.09
C ARG A 418 8.77 -6.71 5.52
N SER A 419 7.80 -6.66 4.63
CA SER A 419 6.45 -6.15 4.93
C SER A 419 5.50 -7.22 5.47
N GLY A 420 5.99 -8.45 5.72
CA GLY A 420 5.19 -9.58 6.21
C GLY A 420 4.17 -10.10 5.20
N ILE A 421 4.47 -10.00 3.90
CA ILE A 421 3.59 -10.49 2.84
C ILE A 421 4.20 -11.77 2.27
N SER A 422 3.48 -12.90 2.45
CA SER A 422 3.85 -14.18 1.86
C SER A 422 3.42 -14.26 0.40
N VAL A 423 4.32 -14.75 -0.45
CA VAL A 423 4.04 -15.06 -1.85
C VAL A 423 3.66 -16.54 -1.94
N ILE A 424 2.46 -16.82 -2.47
CA ILE A 424 1.87 -18.17 -2.55
C ILE A 424 2.37 -18.88 -3.81
N ALA A 425 2.36 -18.17 -4.94
CA ALA A 425 2.87 -18.63 -6.23
C ALA A 425 3.50 -17.49 -6.99
N CYS A 426 4.46 -17.79 -7.88
CA CYS A 426 5.05 -16.79 -8.76
C CYS A 426 5.31 -17.38 -10.15
N ALA A 427 5.32 -16.51 -11.17
CA ALA A 427 5.70 -16.84 -12.53
C ALA A 427 6.54 -15.70 -13.12
N GLN A 428 7.66 -16.09 -13.74
CA GLN A 428 8.55 -15.19 -14.49
C GLN A 428 8.97 -15.90 -15.76
N GLY A 429 8.64 -15.33 -16.92
CA GLY A 429 9.03 -15.89 -18.21
C GLY A 429 10.48 -15.53 -18.57
N ALA A 430 11.05 -16.24 -19.54
CA ALA A 430 12.41 -15.97 -20.05
C ALA A 430 12.54 -14.61 -20.75
N SER A 431 11.43 -14.01 -21.18
CA SER A 431 11.37 -12.64 -21.72
C SER A 431 11.61 -11.57 -20.66
N GLU A 432 11.33 -11.90 -19.39
CA GLU A 432 11.47 -11.03 -18.21
C GLU A 432 10.77 -9.67 -18.34
N THR A 433 9.69 -9.61 -19.12
CA THR A 433 8.87 -8.39 -19.27
C THR A 433 7.88 -8.19 -18.13
N ASN A 434 7.56 -9.25 -17.39
CA ASN A 434 6.79 -9.20 -16.16
C ASN A 434 7.29 -10.23 -15.15
N ILE A 435 7.05 -9.93 -13.86
CA ILE A 435 7.08 -10.91 -12.77
C ILE A 435 5.70 -10.85 -12.12
N SER A 436 4.94 -11.93 -12.25
CA SER A 436 3.62 -12.06 -11.64
C SER A 436 3.68 -12.99 -10.43
N PHE A 437 2.92 -12.64 -9.39
CA PHE A 437 2.87 -13.41 -8.15
C PHE A 437 1.51 -13.30 -7.48
N VAL A 438 1.17 -14.33 -6.69
CA VAL A 438 -0.11 -14.45 -5.99
C VAL A 438 0.11 -14.29 -4.50
N ILE A 439 -0.76 -13.52 -3.87
CA ILE A 439 -0.78 -13.21 -2.44
C ILE A 439 -2.20 -13.32 -1.89
N GLN A 440 -2.34 -13.33 -0.57
CA GLN A 440 -3.64 -13.21 0.08
C GLN A 440 -4.30 -11.87 -0.28
N GLY A 441 -5.57 -11.90 -0.69
CA GLY A 441 -6.32 -10.71 -1.16
C GLY A 441 -6.35 -9.57 -0.15
N LYS A 442 -6.43 -9.88 1.16
CA LYS A 442 -6.36 -8.90 2.26
C LYS A 442 -5.05 -8.09 2.28
N SER A 443 -3.98 -8.63 1.71
CA SER A 443 -2.66 -7.97 1.66
C SER A 443 -2.44 -7.15 0.38
N LEU A 444 -3.36 -7.19 -0.60
CA LEU A 444 -3.19 -6.55 -1.91
C LEU A 444 -2.84 -5.07 -1.81
N ARG A 445 -3.61 -4.30 -1.05
CA ARG A 445 -3.37 -2.85 -0.91
C ARG A 445 -2.00 -2.55 -0.29
N LYS A 446 -1.59 -3.34 0.71
CA LYS A 446 -0.27 -3.20 1.35
C LYS A 446 0.84 -3.52 0.34
N ALA A 447 0.71 -4.63 -0.40
CA ALA A 447 1.67 -5.03 -1.42
C ALA A 447 1.87 -3.96 -2.50
N LEU A 448 0.77 -3.43 -3.05
CA LEU A 448 0.84 -2.38 -4.07
C LEU A 448 1.56 -1.12 -3.57
N ASN A 449 1.29 -0.68 -2.32
CA ASN A 449 1.95 0.48 -1.74
C ASN A 449 3.45 0.27 -1.55
N VAL A 450 3.87 -0.84 -0.90
CA VAL A 450 5.30 -1.09 -0.63
C VAL A 450 6.10 -1.27 -1.91
N LEU A 451 5.51 -1.90 -2.92
CA LEU A 451 6.16 -2.07 -4.21
C LEU A 451 6.26 -0.76 -4.99
N HIS A 452 5.19 0.03 -5.00
CA HIS A 452 5.21 1.34 -5.65
C HIS A 452 6.27 2.24 -5.05
N ASP A 453 6.32 2.35 -3.72
CA ASP A 453 7.35 3.11 -3.02
C ASP A 453 8.76 2.58 -3.31
N SER A 454 8.92 1.25 -3.33
CA SER A 454 10.22 0.64 -3.57
C SER A 454 10.75 0.88 -4.99
N PHE A 455 9.89 0.82 -6.01
CA PHE A 455 10.32 0.81 -7.41
C PHE A 455 10.20 2.15 -8.13
N PHE A 456 9.21 2.96 -7.79
CA PHE A 456 8.96 4.21 -8.51
C PHE A 456 9.52 5.43 -7.80
N LEU A 457 10.13 5.21 -6.60
CA LEU A 457 10.58 6.29 -5.75
C LEU A 457 9.43 7.33 -5.67
N SER A 458 8.53 7.16 -4.73
CA SER A 458 7.99 8.38 -4.15
C SER A 458 9.23 9.21 -3.83
N ASP A 459 9.26 10.48 -4.15
CA ASP A 459 10.39 11.35 -3.82
C ASP A 459 10.74 11.27 -2.32
N TYR A 460 9.95 10.51 -1.55
CA TYR A 460 9.99 10.37 -0.09
C TYR A 460 9.79 8.94 0.38
N LYS A 461 10.66 8.46 1.27
CA LYS A 461 10.39 7.28 2.11
C LYS A 461 9.29 7.64 3.11
N VAL A 462 8.25 6.82 3.25
CA VAL A 462 7.14 7.08 4.17
C VAL A 462 7.22 6.12 5.36
N LEU A 463 7.19 6.66 6.58
CA LEU A 463 6.93 5.90 7.81
C LEU A 463 5.54 6.28 8.34
N ASN A 464 4.72 5.28 8.67
CA ASN A 464 3.37 5.46 9.19
C ASN A 464 3.38 5.23 10.70
N LEU A 465 3.13 6.30 11.46
CA LEU A 465 3.27 6.33 12.91
C LEU A 465 1.92 6.18 13.62
N PHE A 466 1.86 5.26 14.58
CA PHE A 466 0.78 5.14 15.56
C PHE A 466 1.31 5.59 16.93
N ILE A 467 0.93 6.79 17.37
CA ILE A 467 1.43 7.38 18.61
C ILE A 467 0.43 7.11 19.75
N CYS A 468 0.88 6.36 20.75
CA CYS A 468 0.11 6.06 21.95
C CYS A 468 0.65 6.86 23.15
N GLY A 469 -0.23 7.63 23.78
CA GLY A 469 0.13 8.54 24.88
C GLY A 469 0.43 9.96 24.39
N ILE A 470 -0.47 10.89 24.76
CA ILE A 470 -0.38 12.32 24.44
C ILE A 470 -0.11 13.17 25.70
N GLY A 471 0.52 12.55 26.70
CA GLY A 471 1.04 13.27 27.86
C GLY A 471 2.21 14.19 27.48
N THR A 472 3.01 14.56 28.45
CA THR A 472 4.10 15.53 28.28
C THR A 472 5.08 15.14 27.17
N VAL A 473 5.51 13.86 27.13
CA VAL A 473 6.47 13.38 26.10
C VAL A 473 5.80 13.27 24.73
N GLY A 474 4.62 12.64 24.64
CA GLY A 474 3.96 12.42 23.36
C GLY A 474 3.51 13.72 22.67
N SER A 475 3.02 14.70 23.44
CA SER A 475 2.67 16.02 22.90
C SER A 475 3.90 16.75 22.31
N MET A 476 5.04 16.68 23.01
CA MET A 476 6.29 17.26 22.52
C MET A 476 6.82 16.53 21.26
N LEU A 477 6.68 15.22 21.21
CA LEU A 477 7.03 14.42 20.02
C LEU A 477 6.19 14.84 18.80
N ILE A 478 4.87 14.97 18.97
CA ILE A 478 3.97 15.40 17.88
C ILE A 478 4.39 16.80 17.37
N GLU A 479 4.73 17.71 18.28
CA GLU A 479 5.20 19.05 17.92
C GLU A 479 6.55 19.02 17.18
N GLN A 480 7.49 18.18 17.62
CA GLN A 480 8.79 18.00 16.93
C GLN A 480 8.59 17.41 15.54
N ILE A 481 7.69 16.42 15.38
CA ILE A 481 7.36 15.87 14.06
C ILE A 481 6.77 16.97 13.16
N ARG A 482 5.83 17.76 13.70
CA ARG A 482 5.17 18.84 12.96
C ARG A 482 6.18 19.92 12.51
N SER A 483 7.05 20.35 13.42
CA SER A 483 8.03 21.42 13.14
C SER A 483 9.12 21.01 12.14
N GLN A 484 9.50 19.73 12.12
CA GLN A 484 10.55 19.22 11.23
C GLN A 484 10.00 18.61 9.93
N TYR A 485 8.69 18.61 9.72
CA TYR A 485 8.04 17.90 8.61
C TYR A 485 8.59 18.30 7.23
N GLU A 486 8.66 19.61 6.95
CA GLU A 486 9.14 20.09 5.65
C GLU A 486 10.66 19.87 5.48
N GLU A 487 11.46 20.06 6.53
CA GLU A 487 12.89 19.81 6.50
C GLU A 487 13.23 18.35 6.21
N LEU A 488 12.55 17.42 6.88
CA LEU A 488 12.73 15.97 6.63
C LEU A 488 12.34 15.61 5.19
N LYS A 489 11.27 16.20 4.70
CA LYS A 489 10.79 15.98 3.34
C LYS A 489 11.80 16.49 2.30
N GLU A 490 12.33 17.69 2.47
CA GLU A 490 13.24 18.31 1.49
C GLU A 490 14.66 17.74 1.54
N HIS A 491 15.22 17.56 2.73
CA HIS A 491 16.63 17.17 2.89
C HIS A 491 16.84 15.67 3.04
N SER A 492 15.93 14.97 3.75
CA SER A 492 16.08 13.54 4.01
C SER A 492 15.21 12.68 3.10
N ARG A 493 14.38 13.27 2.25
CA ARG A 493 13.36 12.58 1.45
C ARG A 493 12.53 11.61 2.28
N LEU A 494 12.17 12.04 3.50
CA LEU A 494 11.42 11.26 4.46
C LEU A 494 10.11 11.97 4.83
N LYS A 495 9.00 11.24 4.74
CA LYS A 495 7.69 11.68 5.22
C LYS A 495 7.31 10.86 6.45
N LEU A 496 7.16 11.52 7.60
CA LEU A 496 6.57 10.93 8.79
C LEU A 496 5.06 11.16 8.75
N ASN A 497 4.31 10.10 8.51
CA ASN A 497 2.85 10.14 8.37
C ASN A 497 2.19 9.64 9.66
N VAL A 498 1.61 10.51 10.48
CA VAL A 498 0.93 10.10 11.71
C VAL A 498 -0.47 9.62 11.34
N VAL A 499 -0.69 8.31 11.39
CA VAL A 499 -1.93 7.64 10.98
C VAL A 499 -2.83 7.24 12.15
N GLY A 500 -2.33 7.33 13.37
CA GLY A 500 -3.09 7.06 14.59
C GLY A 500 -2.53 7.81 15.78
N ILE A 501 -3.42 8.37 16.59
CA ILE A 501 -3.09 8.98 17.88
C ILE A 501 -4.07 8.44 18.91
N ALA A 502 -3.54 7.93 20.04
CA ALA A 502 -4.33 7.40 21.13
C ALA A 502 -3.98 8.03 22.48
N SER A 503 -4.99 8.33 23.26
CA SER A 503 -4.91 8.67 24.69
C SER A 503 -5.37 7.50 25.56
N SER A 504 -5.44 7.69 26.87
CA SER A 504 -6.02 6.69 27.78
C SER A 504 -7.53 6.48 27.61
N LYS A 505 -8.21 7.37 26.91
CA LYS A 505 -9.68 7.36 26.78
C LYS A 505 -10.14 7.23 25.32
N ASN A 506 -9.48 7.88 24.40
CA ASN A 506 -9.92 8.07 23.03
C ASN A 506 -8.79 7.77 22.03
N ALA A 507 -9.16 7.43 20.80
CA ALA A 507 -8.21 7.26 19.71
C ALA A 507 -8.79 7.76 18.39
N ILE A 508 -7.93 8.33 17.55
CA ILE A 508 -8.25 8.78 16.18
C ILE A 508 -7.32 8.11 15.18
N PHE A 509 -7.85 7.83 14.01
CA PHE A 509 -7.11 7.17 12.94
C PHE A 509 -7.48 7.77 11.59
N ASP A 510 -6.48 8.03 10.77
CA ASP A 510 -6.63 8.34 9.35
C ASP A 510 -5.51 7.64 8.59
N ARG A 511 -5.88 6.84 7.60
CA ARG A 511 -4.92 6.09 6.78
C ARG A 511 -4.01 6.99 5.95
N ASP A 512 -4.48 8.17 5.59
CA ASP A 512 -3.80 9.13 4.74
C ASP A 512 -2.95 10.13 5.54
N GLY A 513 -3.12 10.12 6.86
CA GLY A 513 -2.40 10.98 7.81
C GLY A 513 -3.30 12.02 8.47
N LEU A 514 -3.12 12.17 9.77
CA LEU A 514 -3.85 13.10 10.63
C LEU A 514 -3.28 14.53 10.50
N ASP A 515 -4.17 15.53 10.55
CA ASP A 515 -3.76 16.92 10.72
C ASP A 515 -3.28 17.16 12.16
N LEU A 516 -1.97 17.32 12.29
CA LEU A 516 -1.31 17.51 13.59
C LEU A 516 -1.59 18.89 14.23
N SER A 517 -2.16 19.83 13.47
CA SER A 517 -2.52 21.15 14.01
C SER A 517 -3.78 21.11 14.88
N HIS A 518 -4.70 20.18 14.58
CA HIS A 518 -6.01 20.05 15.22
C HIS A 518 -6.24 18.70 15.92
N TYR A 519 -5.20 17.87 16.10
CA TYR A 519 -5.36 16.51 16.63
C TYR A 519 -6.00 16.44 18.01
N LYS A 520 -5.78 17.46 18.88
CA LYS A 520 -6.36 17.49 20.23
C LYS A 520 -7.88 17.63 20.19
N GLU A 521 -8.39 18.50 19.34
CA GLU A 521 -9.82 18.72 19.12
C GLU A 521 -10.47 17.48 18.51
N MET A 522 -9.84 16.92 17.45
CA MET A 522 -10.28 15.68 16.82
C MET A 522 -10.36 14.53 17.84
N LEU A 523 -9.36 14.41 18.70
CA LEU A 523 -9.31 13.36 19.72
C LEU A 523 -10.41 13.54 20.80
N GLN A 524 -10.73 14.77 21.20
CA GLN A 524 -11.82 15.05 22.14
C GLN A 524 -13.20 14.69 21.57
N GLN A 525 -13.38 14.85 20.28
CA GLN A 525 -14.64 14.54 19.57
C GLN A 525 -14.75 13.07 19.14
N SER A 526 -13.67 12.28 19.30
CA SER A 526 -13.64 10.88 18.86
C SER A 526 -14.34 9.93 19.85
N SER A 527 -14.66 8.74 19.35
CA SER A 527 -15.26 7.68 20.17
C SER A 527 -14.29 7.16 21.22
N PRO A 528 -14.80 6.75 22.40
CA PRO A 528 -13.98 6.08 23.41
C PRO A 528 -13.25 4.86 22.84
N SER A 529 -12.01 4.66 23.30
CA SER A 529 -11.17 3.54 22.91
C SER A 529 -10.54 2.87 24.14
N ASN A 530 -10.16 1.61 23.97
CA ASN A 530 -9.38 0.84 24.94
C ASN A 530 -8.24 0.12 24.23
N ILE A 531 -7.40 -0.58 24.98
CA ILE A 531 -6.20 -1.21 24.42
C ILE A 531 -6.52 -2.30 23.37
N GLU A 532 -7.59 -3.08 23.56
CA GLU A 532 -7.99 -4.13 22.61
C GLU A 532 -8.50 -3.51 21.30
N LEU A 533 -9.38 -2.52 21.38
CA LEU A 533 -9.86 -1.79 20.19
C LEU A 533 -8.71 -1.07 19.46
N LEU A 534 -7.75 -0.50 20.21
CA LEU A 534 -6.55 0.12 19.65
C LEU A 534 -5.73 -0.92 18.86
N LYS A 535 -5.45 -2.07 19.46
CA LYS A 535 -4.73 -3.18 18.85
C LYS A 535 -5.45 -3.68 17.59
N GLU A 536 -6.73 -3.99 17.69
CA GLU A 536 -7.55 -4.44 16.56
C GLU A 536 -7.56 -3.43 15.42
N LYS A 537 -7.67 -2.14 15.73
CA LYS A 537 -7.69 -1.09 14.72
C LYS A 537 -6.34 -0.95 14.01
N ILE A 538 -5.23 -0.97 14.75
CA ILE A 538 -3.87 -0.91 14.18
C ILE A 538 -3.65 -2.09 13.23
N LEU A 539 -3.96 -3.32 13.68
CA LEU A 539 -3.82 -4.52 12.87
C LEU A 539 -4.75 -4.51 11.66
N GLY A 540 -6.02 -4.12 11.84
CA GLY A 540 -7.02 -4.04 10.78
C GLY A 540 -6.72 -2.99 9.72
N MET A 541 -6.04 -1.91 10.06
CA MET A 541 -5.59 -0.91 9.08
C MET A 541 -4.55 -1.49 8.11
N ASN A 542 -3.74 -2.47 8.54
CA ASN A 542 -2.75 -3.17 7.72
C ASN A 542 -1.92 -2.21 6.83
N ILE A 543 -1.30 -1.21 7.44
CA ILE A 543 -0.51 -0.20 6.75
C ILE A 543 0.96 -0.64 6.68
N PHE A 544 1.62 -0.37 5.56
CA PHE A 544 3.05 -0.64 5.36
C PHE A 544 3.94 0.34 6.15
N ASN A 545 5.21 -0.04 6.40
CA ASN A 545 6.19 0.77 7.12
C ASN A 545 5.62 1.37 8.42
N SER A 546 4.87 0.55 9.16
CA SER A 546 4.22 0.97 10.39
C SER A 546 5.19 0.98 11.57
N VAL A 547 5.11 2.02 12.37
CA VAL A 547 5.84 2.16 13.64
C VAL A 547 4.84 2.50 14.74
N PHE A 548 4.75 1.64 15.74
CA PHE A 548 4.02 1.93 16.97
C PHE A 548 4.93 2.67 17.95
N VAL A 549 4.53 3.83 18.42
CA VAL A 549 5.30 4.70 19.30
C VAL A 549 4.59 4.80 20.64
N ASP A 550 5.16 4.20 21.69
CA ASP A 550 4.61 4.25 23.04
C ASP A 550 5.28 5.34 23.89
N CYS A 551 4.54 6.40 24.14
CA CYS A 551 4.89 7.48 25.06
C CYS A 551 4.11 7.40 26.38
N THR A 552 3.64 6.21 26.78
CA THR A 552 2.89 5.98 28.02
C THR A 552 3.76 5.37 29.13
N ALA A 553 3.16 5.21 30.31
CA ALA A 553 3.69 4.38 31.40
C ALA A 553 2.71 3.20 31.70
N SER A 554 1.88 2.81 30.75
CA SER A 554 0.85 1.79 30.92
C SER A 554 1.42 0.39 30.71
N LYS A 555 1.09 -0.52 31.65
CA LYS A 555 1.41 -1.94 31.53
C LYS A 555 0.65 -2.60 30.38
N ASP A 556 -0.60 -2.24 30.19
CA ASP A 556 -1.48 -2.81 29.19
C ASP A 556 -0.99 -2.47 27.76
N VAL A 557 -0.47 -1.24 27.56
CA VAL A 557 0.14 -0.83 26.30
C VAL A 557 1.40 -1.64 26.03
N ALA A 558 2.25 -1.88 27.03
CA ALA A 558 3.44 -2.69 26.85
C ALA A 558 3.15 -4.16 26.47
N GLN A 559 2.00 -4.70 26.88
CA GLN A 559 1.60 -6.09 26.58
C GLN A 559 1.29 -6.35 25.10
N ILE A 560 0.90 -5.33 24.32
CA ILE A 560 0.59 -5.54 22.90
C ILE A 560 1.82 -5.57 22.00
N TYR A 561 3.03 -5.24 22.49
CA TYR A 561 4.24 -5.17 21.65
C TYR A 561 4.53 -6.48 20.95
N GLN A 562 4.39 -7.62 21.64
CA GLN A 562 4.62 -8.94 21.07
C GLN A 562 3.74 -9.16 19.82
N THR A 563 2.45 -8.87 19.95
CA THR A 563 1.51 -9.00 18.82
C THR A 563 1.84 -8.05 17.68
N LEU A 564 2.25 -6.82 17.97
CA LEU A 564 2.62 -5.84 16.94
C LEU A 564 3.87 -6.28 16.16
N LEU A 565 4.91 -6.75 16.86
CA LEU A 565 6.14 -7.26 16.24
C LEU A 565 5.84 -8.50 15.36
N GLU A 566 5.00 -9.42 15.84
CA GLU A 566 4.55 -10.59 15.07
C GLU A 566 3.82 -10.23 13.78
N HIS A 567 3.19 -9.03 13.72
CA HIS A 567 2.50 -8.49 12.55
C HIS A 567 3.36 -7.50 11.73
N ASN A 568 4.68 -7.56 11.87
CA ASN A 568 5.64 -6.73 11.14
C ASN A 568 5.47 -5.21 11.36
N ILE A 569 5.10 -4.82 12.58
CA ILE A 569 5.03 -3.42 13.01
C ILE A 569 6.22 -3.13 13.91
N ASN A 570 7.03 -2.13 13.56
CA ASN A 570 8.14 -1.68 14.39
C ASN A 570 7.62 -1.05 15.69
N VAL A 571 8.37 -1.16 16.77
CA VAL A 571 8.00 -0.59 18.07
C VAL A 571 9.10 0.33 18.56
N VAL A 572 8.70 1.57 18.92
CA VAL A 572 9.55 2.55 19.62
C VAL A 572 8.88 2.86 20.96
N ALA A 573 9.60 2.66 22.07
CA ALA A 573 9.02 2.77 23.41
C ALA A 573 9.83 3.69 24.32
N ALA A 574 9.16 4.72 24.85
CA ALA A 574 9.63 5.43 26.04
C ALA A 574 9.19 4.71 27.33
N ASN A 575 8.24 3.79 27.23
CA ASN A 575 7.72 2.97 28.30
C ASN A 575 8.74 1.89 28.70
N LYS A 576 9.22 1.95 29.96
CA LYS A 576 10.25 1.07 30.49
C LYS A 576 9.74 -0.34 30.86
N ILE A 577 8.42 -0.53 30.94
CA ILE A 577 7.82 -1.73 31.55
C ILE A 577 8.25 -2.99 30.78
N ALA A 578 8.16 -2.98 29.45
CA ALA A 578 8.50 -4.15 28.64
C ALA A 578 10.00 -4.51 28.75
N ALA A 579 10.89 -3.53 28.67
CA ALA A 579 12.33 -3.74 28.71
C ALA A 579 12.84 -4.15 30.12
N SER A 580 12.10 -3.75 31.17
CA SER A 580 12.40 -4.12 32.57
C SER A 580 11.50 -5.23 33.16
N SER A 581 10.65 -5.87 32.34
CA SER A 581 9.81 -7.03 32.73
C SER A 581 10.66 -8.25 33.09
N ASP A 582 10.06 -9.43 33.27
CA ASP A 582 10.84 -10.66 33.40
C ASP A 582 11.76 -10.91 32.17
N TYR A 583 12.89 -11.53 32.40
CA TYR A 583 13.90 -11.73 31.37
C TYR A 583 13.38 -12.50 30.15
N GLN A 584 12.51 -13.50 30.38
CA GLN A 584 11.96 -14.31 29.29
C GLN A 584 11.04 -13.49 28.37
N SER A 585 10.23 -12.62 28.93
CA SER A 585 9.37 -11.70 28.16
C SER A 585 10.21 -10.68 27.38
N TYR A 586 11.24 -10.11 28.00
CA TYR A 586 12.16 -9.19 27.35
C TYR A 586 12.88 -9.84 26.15
N ILE A 587 13.48 -11.03 26.35
CA ILE A 587 14.25 -11.69 25.28
C ILE A 587 13.33 -12.18 24.15
N ARG A 588 12.10 -12.58 24.47
CA ARG A 588 11.09 -12.93 23.46
C ARG A 588 10.79 -11.75 22.52
N LEU A 589 10.61 -10.54 23.03
CA LEU A 589 10.40 -9.35 22.19
C LEU A 589 11.61 -9.10 21.27
N LYS A 590 12.84 -9.22 21.79
CA LYS A 590 14.07 -9.06 20.99
C LYS A 590 14.18 -10.10 19.89
N ASN A 591 13.92 -11.37 20.20
CA ASN A 591 13.98 -12.46 19.24
C ASN A 591 12.89 -12.34 18.17
N THR A 592 11.66 -12.03 18.58
CA THR A 592 10.56 -11.80 17.60
C THR A 592 10.89 -10.65 16.65
N ALA A 593 11.47 -9.56 17.17
CA ALA A 593 11.88 -8.46 16.31
C ALA A 593 12.95 -8.90 15.30
N LEU A 594 13.95 -9.68 15.74
CA LEU A 594 15.00 -10.22 14.87
C LEU A 594 14.43 -11.19 13.82
N GLU A 595 13.61 -12.16 14.23
CA GLU A 595 13.01 -13.17 13.34
C GLU A 595 12.08 -12.56 12.28
N ARG A 596 11.34 -11.51 12.66
CA ARG A 596 10.43 -10.80 11.75
C ARG A 596 11.12 -9.73 10.92
N GLY A 597 12.39 -9.40 11.19
CA GLY A 597 13.11 -8.31 10.52
C GLY A 597 12.50 -6.93 10.80
N VAL A 598 11.91 -6.76 11.98
CA VAL A 598 11.38 -5.48 12.48
C VAL A 598 12.24 -4.98 13.65
N ILE A 599 12.01 -3.73 14.03
CA ILE A 599 12.85 -3.04 14.99
C ILE A 599 12.07 -2.77 16.27
N TYR A 600 12.68 -3.11 17.41
CA TYR A 600 12.24 -2.73 18.74
C TYR A 600 13.31 -1.81 19.37
N ARG A 601 12.99 -0.50 19.52
CA ARG A 601 13.87 0.54 20.06
C ARG A 601 13.28 1.14 21.33
N PHE A 602 14.13 1.32 22.34
CA PHE A 602 13.76 1.86 23.65
C PHE A 602 14.89 2.65 24.30
N GLU A 603 15.66 3.41 23.51
CA GLU A 603 16.80 4.23 23.99
C GLU A 603 16.42 5.12 25.17
N THR A 604 15.23 5.75 25.10
CA THR A 604 14.77 6.69 26.11
C THR A 604 14.37 6.06 27.44
N ASN A 605 14.45 4.75 27.56
CA ASN A 605 14.23 4.06 28.82
C ASN A 605 15.33 4.35 29.84
N VAL A 606 16.54 4.75 29.39
CA VAL A 606 17.66 5.13 30.23
C VAL A 606 18.29 6.41 29.71
N GLY A 607 18.38 7.44 30.58
CA GLY A 607 19.09 8.69 30.24
C GLY A 607 18.35 9.63 29.26
N ALA A 608 17.02 9.53 29.18
CA ALA A 608 16.21 10.36 28.27
C ALA A 608 16.66 10.28 26.80
N GLY A 609 17.25 11.33 26.25
CA GLY A 609 17.77 11.37 24.88
C GLY A 609 19.24 11.01 24.73
N LEU A 610 19.92 10.58 25.80
CA LEU A 610 21.33 10.19 25.73
C LEU A 610 21.50 8.88 24.98
N PRO A 611 22.51 8.74 24.09
CA PRO A 611 22.75 7.54 23.28
C PRO A 611 23.49 6.46 24.11
N ILE A 612 22.84 5.85 25.08
CA ILE A 612 23.43 4.90 26.01
C ILE A 612 23.23 3.45 25.52
N ILE A 613 21.97 3.07 25.28
CA ILE A 613 21.60 1.70 24.85
C ILE A 613 22.16 1.43 23.46
N GLY A 614 22.03 2.37 22.55
CA GLY A 614 22.61 2.28 21.21
C GLY A 614 24.13 2.08 21.26
N THR A 615 24.85 2.87 22.07
CA THR A 615 26.29 2.73 22.25
C THR A 615 26.70 1.35 22.81
N ILE A 616 25.98 0.85 23.82
CA ILE A 616 26.21 -0.50 24.36
C ILE A 616 26.04 -1.57 23.28
N ASN A 617 24.96 -1.46 22.49
CA ASN A 617 24.69 -2.39 21.40
C ASN A 617 25.75 -2.34 20.30
N ASP A 618 26.22 -1.15 19.92
CA ASP A 618 27.27 -0.96 18.91
C ASP A 618 28.59 -1.56 19.35
N LEU A 619 28.99 -1.36 20.62
CA LEU A 619 30.16 -1.96 21.20
C LEU A 619 30.07 -3.49 21.15
N ARG A 620 28.97 -4.07 21.63
CA ARG A 620 28.77 -5.54 21.62
C ARG A 620 28.73 -6.11 20.21
N ASN A 621 27.99 -5.49 19.31
CA ASN A 621 27.87 -5.95 17.92
C ASN A 621 29.21 -5.90 17.18
N SER A 622 30.11 -5.00 17.59
CA SER A 622 31.49 -4.93 17.07
C SER A 622 32.46 -5.89 17.79
N GLY A 623 31.95 -6.77 18.65
CA GLY A 623 32.74 -7.81 19.36
C GLY A 623 33.40 -7.32 20.64
N ASP A 624 33.06 -6.16 21.19
CA ASP A 624 33.54 -5.70 22.49
C ASP A 624 32.71 -6.30 23.64
N LYS A 625 33.27 -6.41 24.82
CA LYS A 625 32.59 -6.93 26.01
C LYS A 625 32.52 -5.86 27.08
N ILE A 626 31.30 -5.60 27.54
CA ILE A 626 31.05 -4.66 28.64
C ILE A 626 31.41 -5.37 29.94
N LEU A 627 32.43 -4.90 30.63
CA LEU A 627 32.90 -5.46 31.89
C LEU A 627 32.23 -4.81 33.10
N LYS A 628 32.07 -3.47 33.06
CA LYS A 628 31.53 -2.70 34.16
C LYS A 628 30.71 -1.52 33.65
N ILE A 629 29.59 -1.26 34.31
CA ILE A 629 28.79 -0.06 34.15
C ILE A 629 28.71 0.63 35.48
N GLU A 630 29.08 1.89 35.56
CA GLU A 630 28.84 2.77 36.70
C GLU A 630 28.03 3.97 36.27
N ALA A 631 26.94 4.28 36.98
CA ALA A 631 26.05 5.34 36.49
C ALA A 631 25.31 6.07 37.62
N VAL A 632 25.10 7.36 37.42
CA VAL A 632 24.14 8.16 38.16
C VAL A 632 22.93 8.36 37.24
N LEU A 633 21.82 7.64 37.54
CA LEU A 633 20.66 7.50 36.64
C LEU A 633 19.39 8.19 37.18
N SER A 634 19.43 8.75 38.37
CA SER A 634 18.33 9.51 38.98
C SER A 634 18.65 10.99 39.03
N GLY A 635 17.91 11.79 38.25
CA GLY A 635 17.99 13.25 38.31
C GLY A 635 17.58 13.78 39.69
N THR A 636 16.52 13.20 40.30
CA THR A 636 16.01 13.54 41.63
C THR A 636 17.07 13.35 42.70
N LEU A 637 17.68 12.14 42.75
CA LEU A 637 18.70 11.83 43.77
C LEU A 637 19.97 12.66 43.56
N ASN A 638 20.37 12.89 42.30
CA ASN A 638 21.51 13.73 42.01
C ASN A 638 21.27 15.19 42.44
N TYR A 639 20.05 15.72 42.22
CA TYR A 639 19.64 17.05 42.70
C TYR A 639 19.69 17.13 44.23
N ILE A 640 19.09 16.18 44.95
CA ILE A 640 19.07 16.11 46.42
C ILE A 640 20.51 16.18 46.97
N PHE A 641 21.44 15.36 46.45
CA PHE A 641 22.83 15.32 46.92
C PHE A 641 23.67 16.51 46.41
N ASN A 642 23.25 17.26 45.41
CA ASN A 642 23.90 18.52 45.04
C ASN A 642 23.46 19.69 45.90
N GLU A 643 22.19 19.75 46.31
CA GLU A 643 21.62 20.85 47.14
C GLU A 643 21.91 20.67 48.62
N LEU A 644 22.25 19.47 49.06
CA LEU A 644 22.59 19.18 50.45
C LEU A 644 23.81 19.96 50.89
N SER A 645 23.65 20.89 51.86
CA SER A 645 24.68 21.80 52.33
C SER A 645 24.48 22.14 53.82
N ALA A 646 25.44 22.88 54.39
CA ALA A 646 25.35 23.34 55.79
C ALA A 646 24.08 24.15 56.10
N THR A 647 23.50 24.81 55.10
CA THR A 647 22.31 25.65 55.22
C THR A 647 21.03 24.98 54.72
N VAL A 648 21.14 23.87 53.99
CA VAL A 648 19.98 23.15 53.45
C VAL A 648 20.05 21.70 53.91
N PRO A 649 19.29 21.29 54.94
CA PRO A 649 19.33 19.94 55.50
C PRO A 649 18.70 18.93 54.56
N PHE A 650 18.90 17.62 54.76
CA PHE A 650 18.45 16.56 53.90
C PHE A 650 16.94 16.58 53.67
N SER A 651 16.16 16.73 54.74
CA SER A 651 14.68 16.82 54.64
C SER A 651 14.22 17.95 53.73
N GLU A 652 14.92 19.09 53.80
CA GLU A 652 14.65 20.27 52.98
C GLU A 652 15.03 20.05 51.52
N THR A 653 16.16 19.36 51.24
CA THR A 653 16.54 19.05 49.84
C THR A 653 15.50 18.15 49.18
N VAL A 654 14.94 17.18 49.89
CA VAL A 654 13.85 16.34 49.41
C VAL A 654 12.60 17.14 49.10
N ARG A 655 12.27 18.13 49.95
CA ARG A 655 11.14 19.03 49.78
C ARG A 655 11.33 19.92 48.53
N LEU A 656 12.50 20.53 48.41
CA LEU A 656 12.87 21.34 47.25
C LEU A 656 12.85 20.56 45.94
N ALA A 657 13.28 19.29 45.97
CA ALA A 657 13.19 18.42 44.78
C ALA A 657 11.73 18.24 44.35
N LYS A 658 10.78 18.09 45.30
CA LYS A 658 9.36 17.98 45.01
C LYS A 658 8.79 19.31 44.48
N GLU A 659 9.06 20.44 45.11
CA GLU A 659 8.58 21.77 44.76
C GLU A 659 9.07 22.19 43.36
N ASN A 660 10.31 21.86 43.03
CA ASN A 660 10.91 22.13 41.70
C ASN A 660 10.55 21.10 40.63
N GLY A 661 9.68 20.14 40.96
CA GLY A 661 9.20 19.15 40.00
C GLY A 661 10.22 18.09 39.59
N TYR A 662 11.29 17.90 40.38
CA TYR A 662 12.29 16.84 40.14
C TYR A 662 11.89 15.51 40.77
N SER A 663 10.98 15.49 41.76
CA SER A 663 10.51 14.29 42.47
C SER A 663 9.08 13.93 42.09
N GLU A 664 8.76 12.65 42.17
CA GLU A 664 7.40 12.14 42.08
C GLU A 664 6.53 12.72 43.21
N PRO A 665 5.17 12.72 43.09
CA PRO A 665 4.28 13.22 44.16
C PRO A 665 4.56 12.58 45.52
N ASP A 666 4.93 11.29 45.54
CA ASP A 666 5.45 10.59 46.70
C ASP A 666 6.95 10.39 46.56
N PRO A 667 7.79 11.16 47.28
CA PRO A 667 9.25 11.07 47.12
C PRO A 667 9.85 9.71 47.52
N ARG A 668 9.11 8.87 48.26
CA ARG A 668 9.52 7.51 48.62
C ARG A 668 9.80 6.66 47.37
N ILE A 669 9.09 6.91 46.29
CA ILE A 669 9.28 6.22 45.02
C ILE A 669 10.71 6.46 44.49
N ASP A 670 11.16 7.73 44.49
CA ASP A 670 12.51 8.10 44.06
C ASP A 670 13.57 7.60 45.04
N LEU A 671 13.35 7.79 46.36
CA LEU A 671 14.26 7.40 47.42
C LEU A 671 14.44 5.88 47.56
N SER A 672 13.46 5.08 47.08
CA SER A 672 13.55 3.60 47.04
C SER A 672 14.53 3.10 45.97
N GLY A 673 14.95 3.97 45.06
CA GLY A 673 15.81 3.62 43.94
C GLY A 673 15.17 2.69 42.90
N THR A 674 13.85 2.48 42.92
CA THR A 674 13.14 1.53 42.03
C THR A 674 13.33 1.86 40.55
N ASP A 675 13.26 3.15 40.17
CA ASP A 675 13.52 3.57 38.76
C ASP A 675 14.97 3.35 38.37
N VAL A 676 15.92 3.57 39.28
CA VAL A 676 17.34 3.33 39.06
C VAL A 676 17.61 1.84 38.84
N ILE A 677 16.95 0.98 39.61
CA ILE A 677 17.06 -0.48 39.49
C ILE A 677 16.53 -0.93 38.12
N ARG A 678 15.37 -0.44 37.71
CA ARG A 678 14.83 -0.76 36.38
C ARG A 678 15.78 -0.34 35.27
N LYS A 679 16.36 0.84 35.34
CA LYS A 679 17.33 1.34 34.38
C LYS A 679 18.60 0.50 34.37
N LEU A 680 19.12 0.12 35.53
CA LEU A 680 20.32 -0.76 35.66
C LEU A 680 20.04 -2.15 35.06
N VAL A 681 18.89 -2.75 35.33
CA VAL A 681 18.48 -4.03 34.74
C VAL A 681 18.46 -3.94 33.21
N ILE A 682 17.92 -2.87 32.64
CA ILE A 682 17.91 -2.66 31.18
C ILE A 682 19.33 -2.59 30.64
N LEU A 683 20.21 -1.78 31.24
CA LEU A 683 21.62 -1.65 30.81
C LEU A 683 22.38 -2.97 30.92
N THR A 684 22.17 -3.71 32.00
CA THR A 684 22.84 -5.01 32.25
C THR A 684 22.41 -6.04 31.22
N ARG A 685 21.12 -6.07 30.86
CA ARG A 685 20.60 -6.95 29.80
C ARG A 685 21.16 -6.57 28.43
N GLU A 686 21.18 -5.27 28.10
CA GLU A 686 21.74 -4.80 26.83
C GLU A 686 23.29 -5.03 26.80
N ALA A 687 23.96 -5.04 27.94
CA ALA A 687 25.36 -5.46 28.07
C ALA A 687 25.59 -6.99 27.87
N GLY A 688 24.50 -7.77 27.77
CA GLY A 688 24.53 -9.20 27.45
C GLY A 688 24.43 -10.14 28.65
N TYR A 689 24.07 -9.64 29.81
CA TYR A 689 23.92 -10.45 31.01
C TYR A 689 22.45 -10.69 31.35
N GLN A 690 22.14 -11.88 31.81
CA GLN A 690 20.80 -12.23 32.32
C GLN A 690 20.66 -11.75 33.76
N ILE A 691 19.65 -10.95 34.03
CA ILE A 691 19.37 -10.41 35.38
C ILE A 691 17.89 -10.12 35.54
N GLU A 692 17.36 -10.30 36.77
CA GLU A 692 16.05 -9.87 37.20
C GLU A 692 16.14 -8.67 38.15
N GLN A 693 15.03 -7.92 38.33
CA GLN A 693 15.03 -6.81 39.29
C GLN A 693 15.29 -7.27 40.73
N ALA A 694 14.89 -8.47 41.05
CA ALA A 694 15.14 -9.07 42.38
C ALA A 694 16.60 -9.39 42.65
N ASP A 695 17.41 -9.61 41.60
CA ASP A 695 18.82 -9.95 41.70
C ASP A 695 19.70 -8.70 41.98
N VAL A 696 19.15 -7.51 41.87
CA VAL A 696 19.89 -6.27 42.11
C VAL A 696 20.05 -6.05 43.63
N GLU A 697 21.25 -6.02 44.12
CA GLU A 697 21.59 -5.75 45.51
C GLU A 697 21.28 -4.29 45.87
N LYS A 698 20.46 -4.08 46.92
CA LYS A 698 19.95 -2.76 47.28
C LYS A 698 20.59 -2.29 48.60
N HIS A 699 21.44 -1.27 48.47
CA HIS A 699 21.98 -0.57 49.64
C HIS A 699 21.32 0.81 49.76
N LEU A 700 20.11 0.81 50.36
CA LEU A 700 19.39 2.06 50.56
C LEU A 700 20.07 2.90 51.65
N PHE A 701 20.03 4.20 51.44
CA PHE A 701 20.69 5.16 52.34
C PHE A 701 19.76 5.73 53.44
N ILE A 702 18.45 5.37 53.37
CA ILE A 702 17.46 5.69 54.41
C ILE A 702 16.88 4.40 55.00
N PRO A 703 16.52 4.38 56.28
CA PRO A 703 16.00 3.18 56.96
C PRO A 703 14.70 2.68 56.33
N GLN A 704 14.52 1.36 56.28
CA GLN A 704 13.32 0.70 55.74
C GLN A 704 12.01 1.24 56.34
N GLN A 705 12.02 1.56 57.65
CA GLN A 705 10.86 2.10 58.36
C GLN A 705 10.34 3.43 57.82
N MET A 706 11.13 4.19 57.06
CA MET A 706 10.73 5.43 56.42
C MET A 706 9.80 5.20 55.20
N PHE A 707 9.75 4.01 54.64
CA PHE A 707 8.86 3.66 53.55
C PHE A 707 7.48 3.18 54.00
N GLU A 708 7.28 3.00 55.33
CA GLU A 708 6.06 2.52 55.91
C GLU A 708 5.14 3.67 56.34
N GLY A 709 3.80 3.45 56.28
CA GLY A 709 2.81 4.43 56.63
C GLY A 709 2.39 5.38 55.53
N SER A 710 1.70 6.46 55.87
CA SER A 710 1.24 7.46 54.89
C SER A 710 2.38 8.38 54.42
N THR A 711 2.14 9.14 53.33
CA THR A 711 3.09 10.17 52.87
C THR A 711 3.28 11.26 53.92
N ASP A 712 2.25 11.57 54.71
CA ASP A 712 2.35 12.56 55.84
C ASP A 712 3.24 12.02 56.96
N ASP A 713 3.14 10.74 57.31
CA ASP A 713 4.04 10.09 58.27
C ASP A 713 5.50 10.15 57.82
N PHE A 714 5.73 9.95 56.51
CA PHE A 714 7.07 10.09 55.93
C PHE A 714 7.63 11.50 56.14
N TRP A 715 6.86 12.54 55.76
CA TRP A 715 7.29 13.94 55.92
C TRP A 715 7.52 14.31 57.38
N ALA A 716 6.74 13.81 58.32
CA ALA A 716 6.92 14.05 59.75
C ALA A 716 8.20 13.39 60.30
N LYS A 717 8.57 12.21 59.80
CA LYS A 717 9.77 11.44 60.22
C LYS A 717 11.07 11.89 59.53
N LEU A 718 11.02 12.42 58.32
CA LEU A 718 12.20 12.74 57.49
C LEU A 718 13.23 13.66 58.17
N PRO A 719 12.82 14.72 58.96
CA PRO A 719 13.80 15.56 59.64
C PRO A 719 14.65 14.86 60.70
N SER A 720 14.23 13.68 61.17
CA SER A 720 15.04 12.87 62.13
C SER A 720 16.38 12.42 61.54
N LEU A 721 16.51 12.37 60.18
CA LEU A 721 17.71 11.99 59.48
C LEU A 721 18.70 13.16 59.27
N ASP A 722 18.25 14.42 59.45
CA ASP A 722 19.08 15.59 59.10
C ASP A 722 20.43 15.66 59.83
N LYS A 723 20.42 15.37 61.13
CA LYS A 723 21.68 15.35 61.90
C LYS A 723 22.69 14.32 61.41
N GLN A 724 22.22 13.13 61.03
CA GLN A 724 23.07 12.07 60.52
C GLN A 724 23.65 12.43 59.16
N PHE A 725 22.82 12.94 58.31
CA PHE A 725 23.29 13.37 56.95
C PHE A 725 24.24 14.53 57.01
N GLU A 726 24.01 15.54 57.86
CA GLU A 726 24.91 16.69 58.00
C GLU A 726 26.26 16.27 58.59
N ALA A 727 26.28 15.48 59.68
CA ALA A 727 27.56 14.99 60.26
C ALA A 727 28.41 14.25 59.20
N LYS A 728 27.79 13.37 58.40
CA LYS A 728 28.49 12.66 57.35
C LYS A 728 28.87 13.54 56.15
N ARG A 729 28.06 14.52 55.79
CA ARG A 729 28.38 15.53 54.77
C ARG A 729 29.67 16.33 55.17
N GLN A 730 29.75 16.77 56.40
CA GLN A 730 30.92 17.50 56.91
C GLN A 730 32.18 16.63 56.85
N GLN A 731 32.10 15.35 57.25
CA GLN A 731 33.19 14.42 57.14
C GLN A 731 33.70 14.31 55.67
N LEU A 732 32.74 14.11 54.72
CA LEU A 732 33.08 13.95 53.30
C LEU A 732 33.68 15.21 52.71
N GLU A 733 33.17 16.39 53.08
CA GLU A 733 33.71 17.66 52.63
C GLU A 733 35.17 17.86 53.13
N ALA A 734 35.46 17.48 54.39
CA ALA A 734 36.83 17.51 54.93
C ALA A 734 37.78 16.53 54.19
N GLU A 735 37.24 15.40 53.70
CA GLU A 735 37.99 14.40 52.92
C GLU A 735 38.03 14.74 51.37
N GLY A 736 37.41 15.84 50.93
CA GLY A 736 37.30 16.20 49.53
C GLY A 736 36.43 15.22 48.73
N LYS A 737 35.43 14.66 49.35
CA LYS A 737 34.47 13.68 48.75
C LYS A 737 33.07 14.25 48.70
N ARG A 738 32.21 13.65 47.89
CA ARG A 738 30.78 13.93 47.76
C ARG A 738 29.97 12.64 47.66
N TRP A 739 28.70 12.70 48.01
CA TRP A 739 27.78 11.58 47.77
C TRP A 739 27.21 11.56 46.37
N ARG A 740 27.14 10.33 45.85
CA ARG A 740 26.35 10.04 44.64
C ARG A 740 25.61 8.72 44.81
N PHE A 741 24.34 8.67 44.42
CA PHE A 741 23.61 7.42 44.35
C PHE A 741 23.95 6.74 43.00
N VAL A 742 24.70 5.66 43.09
CA VAL A 742 25.34 5.02 41.94
C VAL A 742 24.72 3.64 41.70
N ALA A 743 24.37 3.40 40.44
CA ALA A 743 24.04 2.10 39.90
C ALA A 743 25.30 1.47 39.35
N GLU A 744 25.61 0.25 39.75
CA GLU A 744 26.79 -0.49 39.30
C GLU A 744 26.41 -1.86 38.76
N MET A 745 27.07 -2.25 37.69
CA MET A 745 27.11 -3.62 37.21
C MET A 745 28.58 -4.00 36.97
N GLU A 746 29.00 -5.11 37.46
CA GLU A 746 30.35 -5.67 37.20
C GLU A 746 30.22 -7.16 36.88
N ASN A 747 30.61 -7.54 35.65
CA ASN A 747 30.51 -8.93 35.18
C ASN A 747 29.12 -9.59 35.40
N GLY A 748 28.06 -8.80 35.31
CA GLY A 748 26.66 -9.24 35.47
C GLY A 748 26.08 -9.11 36.86
N ALA A 749 26.91 -8.96 37.90
CA ALA A 749 26.44 -8.66 39.26
C ALA A 749 26.05 -7.18 39.34
N ALA A 750 24.86 -6.84 39.83
CA ALA A 750 24.33 -5.49 39.83
C ALA A 750 23.93 -5.03 41.24
N LYS A 751 24.25 -3.80 41.58
CA LYS A 751 23.89 -3.18 42.85
C LYS A 751 23.58 -1.70 42.71
N VAL A 752 22.82 -1.15 43.65
CA VAL A 752 22.60 0.27 43.79
C VAL A 752 22.98 0.72 45.21
N SER A 753 23.73 1.78 45.31
CA SER A 753 24.22 2.27 46.63
C SER A 753 24.56 3.75 46.60
N LEU A 754 24.52 4.37 47.80
CA LEU A 754 25.06 5.71 48.00
C LEU A 754 26.58 5.63 48.17
N LYS A 755 27.34 6.14 47.22
CA LYS A 755 28.81 6.11 47.19
C LYS A 755 29.44 7.43 47.57
N GLU A 756 30.62 7.35 48.20
CA GLU A 756 31.52 8.45 48.46
C GLU A 756 32.48 8.62 47.31
N VAL A 757 32.33 9.71 46.56
CA VAL A 757 33.11 9.99 45.36
C VAL A 757 34.18 11.03 45.60
N ALA A 758 35.43 10.69 45.36
CA ALA A 758 36.57 11.59 45.59
C ALA A 758 36.73 12.63 44.47
N LYS A 759 37.43 13.72 44.79
CA LYS A 759 37.84 14.75 43.83
C LYS A 759 38.67 14.14 42.70
N GLY A 760 38.33 14.35 41.46
CA GLY A 760 38.96 13.68 40.30
C GLY A 760 38.14 12.53 39.70
N HIS A 761 37.20 11.95 40.43
CA HIS A 761 36.26 11.00 39.83
C HIS A 761 35.26 11.72 38.91
N PRO A 762 34.89 11.15 37.73
CA PRO A 762 33.97 11.81 36.81
C PRO A 762 32.61 12.24 37.41
N PHE A 763 32.14 11.52 38.44
CA PHE A 763 30.86 11.79 39.10
C PHE A 763 30.93 12.94 40.11
N TYR A 764 32.10 13.37 40.53
CA TYR A 764 32.27 14.37 41.59
C TYR A 764 31.66 15.71 41.22
N ASN A 765 31.88 16.16 39.97
CA ASN A 765 31.40 17.46 39.47
C ASN A 765 30.07 17.40 38.74
N LEU A 766 29.32 16.28 38.84
CA LEU A 766 28.00 16.15 38.17
C LEU A 766 27.01 17.13 38.80
N GLN A 767 26.57 18.11 38.02
CA GLN A 767 25.71 19.22 38.47
C GLN A 767 24.22 18.94 38.21
N GLY A 768 23.36 19.60 39.01
CA GLY A 768 21.91 19.60 38.80
C GLY A 768 21.27 18.20 38.80
N SER A 769 20.38 17.96 37.84
CA SER A 769 19.69 16.69 37.64
C SER A 769 20.28 15.85 36.52
N ASN A 770 21.52 16.12 36.11
CA ASN A 770 22.17 15.42 35.01
C ASN A 770 22.44 13.93 35.35
N ASN A 771 22.43 13.12 34.32
CA ASN A 771 22.85 11.70 34.38
C ASN A 771 24.26 11.57 33.78
N ILE A 772 24.98 10.57 34.27
CA ILE A 772 26.27 10.16 33.73
C ILE A 772 26.35 8.65 33.75
N VAL A 773 26.89 8.07 32.69
CA VAL A 773 27.18 6.65 32.56
C VAL A 773 28.64 6.46 32.18
N MET A 774 29.32 5.62 32.89
CA MET A 774 30.71 5.22 32.63
C MET A 774 30.71 3.73 32.24
N LEU A 775 31.22 3.46 31.04
CA LEU A 775 31.32 2.10 30.47
C LEU A 775 32.76 1.69 30.44
N THR A 776 33.11 0.63 31.21
CA THR A 776 34.40 -0.05 31.12
C THR A 776 34.22 -1.30 30.28
N THR A 777 34.96 -1.41 29.20
CA THR A 777 34.92 -2.56 28.28
C THR A 777 36.27 -3.21 28.12
N GLU A 778 36.39 -4.31 27.38
CA GLU A 778 37.70 -4.90 27.08
C GLU A 778 38.59 -3.92 26.30
N ARG A 779 38.00 -3.11 25.36
CA ARG A 779 38.73 -2.09 24.59
C ARG A 779 39.00 -0.82 25.37
N TYR A 780 38.08 -0.38 26.19
CA TYR A 780 38.13 0.87 26.98
C TYR A 780 38.32 0.55 28.47
N LYS A 781 39.37 -0.22 28.80
CA LYS A 781 39.62 -0.67 30.15
C LYS A 781 40.36 0.39 30.99
N GLU A 782 41.40 0.99 30.41
CA GLU A 782 42.21 2.01 31.09
C GLU A 782 41.55 3.38 31.07
N PHE A 783 40.85 3.68 29.98
CA PHE A 783 40.13 4.93 29.78
C PHE A 783 38.67 4.61 29.49
N PRO A 784 37.82 4.46 30.51
CA PRO A 784 36.40 4.16 30.36
C PRO A 784 35.69 5.24 29.56
N MET A 785 34.71 4.82 28.77
CA MET A 785 33.85 5.73 28.00
C MET A 785 32.85 6.43 28.92
N LEU A 786 32.67 7.74 28.74
CA LEU A 786 31.75 8.56 29.52
C LEU A 786 30.66 9.14 28.63
N ILE A 787 29.39 8.98 29.06
CA ILE A 787 28.21 9.60 28.43
C ILE A 787 27.53 10.42 29.50
N GLN A 788 27.42 11.76 29.29
CA GLN A 788 26.86 12.67 30.27
C GLN A 788 25.92 13.70 29.62
N GLY A 789 24.84 14.04 30.30
CA GLY A 789 23.90 15.08 29.87
C GLY A 789 22.57 15.03 30.63
N TYR A 790 21.57 15.70 30.11
CA TYR A 790 20.24 15.71 30.70
C TYR A 790 19.63 14.30 30.73
N GLY A 791 19.36 13.79 31.92
CA GLY A 791 18.76 12.45 32.14
C GLY A 791 17.23 12.44 32.24
N ALA A 792 16.61 13.61 32.14
CA ALA A 792 15.16 13.80 32.18
C ALA A 792 14.78 15.07 31.43
N GLY A 793 13.48 15.22 31.14
CA GLY A 793 12.91 16.37 30.45
C GLY A 793 12.06 15.94 29.24
N ALA A 794 10.87 16.52 29.13
CA ALA A 794 9.91 16.13 28.08
C ALA A 794 10.47 16.32 26.67
N GLY A 795 11.10 17.46 26.40
CA GLY A 795 11.68 17.77 25.08
C GLY A 795 12.83 16.86 24.72
N VAL A 796 13.73 16.55 25.66
CA VAL A 796 14.89 15.68 25.44
C VAL A 796 14.44 14.23 25.27
N THR A 797 13.47 13.77 26.07
CA THR A 797 12.90 12.41 25.91
C THR A 797 12.16 12.29 24.57
N ALA A 798 11.36 13.28 24.19
CA ALA A 798 10.67 13.30 22.90
C ALA A 798 11.68 13.27 21.73
N ALA A 799 12.79 14.02 21.82
CA ALA A 799 13.87 13.99 20.83
C ALA A 799 14.55 12.63 20.74
N GLY A 800 14.74 11.91 21.86
CA GLY A 800 15.26 10.55 21.87
C GLY A 800 14.30 9.55 21.22
N VAL A 801 12.98 9.67 21.46
CA VAL A 801 11.96 8.88 20.75
C VAL A 801 11.99 9.19 19.25
N PHE A 802 12.09 10.47 18.90
CA PHE A 802 12.21 10.91 17.51
C PHE A 802 13.47 10.33 16.84
N ALA A 803 14.63 10.33 17.51
CA ALA A 803 15.85 9.72 17.01
C ALA A 803 15.69 8.21 16.78
N ASN A 804 14.96 7.49 17.65
CA ASN A 804 14.62 6.08 17.45
C ASN A 804 13.74 5.86 16.20
N ILE A 805 12.76 6.75 15.94
CA ILE A 805 11.96 6.71 14.72
C ILE A 805 12.85 6.94 13.49
N MET A 806 13.76 7.93 13.55
CA MET A 806 14.70 8.22 12.47
C MET A 806 15.66 7.06 12.19
N SER A 807 16.09 6.31 13.23
CA SER A 807 16.94 5.12 13.04
C SER A 807 16.23 4.03 12.23
N ILE A 808 14.89 3.88 12.36
CA ILE A 808 14.08 2.98 11.55
C ILE A 808 14.00 3.47 10.10
N ALA A 809 13.93 4.78 9.87
CA ALA A 809 13.92 5.35 8.53
C ALA A 809 15.21 5.09 7.75
N ASN A 810 16.34 4.99 8.42
CA ASN A 810 17.67 4.86 7.82
C ASN A 810 18.12 3.41 7.54
N ILE A 811 17.29 2.43 7.92
CA ILE A 811 17.47 1.00 7.64
C ILE A 811 16.55 0.59 6.48
#